data_4bb3017e963bb4d866490be908f3e8f2
#
_entry.id   4bb3017e963bb4d866490be908f3e8f2
#
_cell.length_a   1.000
_cell.length_b   1.000
_cell.length_c   1.000
_cell.angle_alpha   90.00
_cell.angle_beta   90.00
_cell.angle_gamma   90.00
#
_symmetry.space_group_name_H-M   'P 1'
#
loop_
_entity.id
_entity.type
_entity.pdbx_description
1 polymer ?
#
loop_
_entity_poly.entity_id
_entity_poly.type
_entity_poly.pdbx_seq_one_letter_code
_entity_poly.pdbx_strand_id
1 'polypeptide(L)'
;MIFKYQDLQEVSNILRFHKEPNVWEVEFESCVDLEYLKIYLEPKEIWVNPCRVVLEFFIEVKAFEKVYEVYNKEFLDFEIGKKIKTIKIYMQNYEYFSICKLQAYTRKYKGLLVSITDDGIGVRIMNMLVSMYLANLSGYKFGFVWRSDINACGTDDLRNNLGKSYHYDILLPQIESEEYLFDSKFISQHSYTKQIKRESKHLARNIPLSKLKDSLPFEGSFGWSYQDSGMHILGVDKSYLQELPKLYSQIPFSSHIVEIMEMAKIAAQALQDFVALHWRGGDALYSYFIRSRGNHYKKVMPIEIAFFIIKTYLPKGNLIVFSDDIASMQSLLEYAKEIPTNFKLCSIVEFLPENLNDVDRIFFEITFMSKAKEIFSAGSHFSYLASVIGKGREQNFTYKFFDEKMQVEIILQYLEKIKIHPIAQAFSYLHLYILKRGERDFKFLGDMAYRAMNLDEKNPLYKIAFLDSLIKQERFKEADELLANIEKKGEFYKVFCECILSRFQDIAQDIFKNAYRGSNIMKMADAIAQPCGRNLEKGAVERVREQLSYKLGEAYLQSNLFNMPFRLLTIKKEHKILKKLQKKMIERGEMNPPKPLHSFADYFEALQMQNEKEFRIGQLIIEADKSFLKFGFLTLYFKCKGF
;
A
#
# COMPACT_ATOMS: atom_id res chain seq x y z
N MET A 1 -6.03 -9.21 -25.04
CA MET A 1 -5.57 -7.83 -25.35
C MET A 1 -5.83 -6.97 -24.12
N ILE A 2 -4.79 -6.36 -23.56
CA ILE A 2 -4.92 -5.54 -22.35
C ILE A 2 -5.32 -4.10 -22.68
N PHE A 3 -4.91 -3.58 -23.83
CA PHE A 3 -5.28 -2.21 -24.26
C PHE A 3 -6.56 -2.20 -25.10
N LYS A 4 -7.21 -1.06 -25.12
CA LYS A 4 -8.46 -0.86 -25.86
C LYS A 4 -8.16 -0.32 -27.26
N TYR A 5 -8.92 -0.74 -28.26
CA TYR A 5 -8.73 -0.31 -29.64
C TYR A 5 -8.71 1.23 -29.81
N GLN A 6 -9.46 1.94 -29.00
CA GLN A 6 -9.47 3.41 -28.96
C GLN A 6 -8.14 4.04 -28.50
N ASP A 7 -7.22 3.25 -27.95
CA ASP A 7 -5.90 3.68 -27.48
C ASP A 7 -4.84 3.56 -28.57
N LEU A 8 -5.23 3.06 -29.73
CA LEU A 8 -4.41 2.92 -30.90
C LEU A 8 -4.61 4.13 -31.84
N GLN A 9 -3.53 4.49 -32.52
CA GLN A 9 -3.53 5.50 -33.57
C GLN A 9 -3.12 4.82 -34.86
N GLU A 10 -3.91 5.02 -35.93
CA GLU A 10 -3.56 4.50 -37.25
C GLU A 10 -2.29 5.19 -37.75
N VAL A 11 -1.36 4.41 -38.26
CA VAL A 11 -0.12 4.91 -38.87
C VAL A 11 -0.45 5.45 -40.27
N SER A 12 -0.33 6.76 -40.45
CA SER A 12 -0.63 7.41 -41.74
C SER A 12 0.57 7.44 -42.72
N ASN A 13 1.80 7.28 -42.19
CA ASN A 13 3.02 7.51 -42.97
C ASN A 13 3.56 6.17 -43.52
N ILE A 14 2.81 5.55 -44.41
CA ILE A 14 3.23 4.39 -45.19
C ILE A 14 3.89 4.91 -46.48
N LEU A 15 5.19 4.69 -46.65
CA LEU A 15 5.98 5.14 -47.81
C LEU A 15 5.72 4.32 -49.06
N ARG A 16 5.66 3.01 -48.90
CA ARG A 16 5.48 2.09 -50.01
C ARG A 16 4.49 1.00 -49.67
N PHE A 17 3.64 0.72 -50.63
CA PHE A 17 2.79 -0.43 -50.63
C PHE A 17 3.04 -1.15 -51.95
N HIS A 18 3.92 -2.17 -51.95
CA HIS A 18 4.25 -2.91 -53.14
C HIS A 18 3.50 -4.23 -53.16
N LYS A 19 2.92 -4.59 -54.30
CA LYS A 19 2.12 -5.78 -54.48
C LYS A 19 2.71 -6.60 -55.62
N GLU A 20 3.27 -7.75 -55.25
CA GLU A 20 3.53 -8.88 -56.19
C GLU A 20 2.42 -9.93 -56.03
N PRO A 21 2.25 -10.84 -57.01
CA PRO A 21 1.09 -11.76 -56.98
C PRO A 21 0.87 -12.50 -55.64
N ASN A 22 1.93 -12.82 -54.91
CA ASN A 22 1.89 -13.57 -53.65
C ASN A 22 2.60 -12.90 -52.45
N VAL A 23 3.16 -11.72 -52.67
CA VAL A 23 3.90 -10.95 -51.65
C VAL A 23 3.44 -9.53 -51.60
N TRP A 24 3.14 -9.06 -50.38
CA TRP A 24 2.81 -7.66 -50.09
C TRP A 24 3.89 -7.09 -49.22
N GLU A 25 4.44 -5.95 -49.59
CA GLU A 25 5.46 -5.27 -48.82
C GLU A 25 4.97 -3.89 -48.41
N VAL A 26 5.01 -3.60 -47.12
CA VAL A 26 4.63 -2.35 -46.47
C VAL A 26 5.85 -1.74 -45.82
N GLU A 27 6.29 -0.59 -46.30
CA GLU A 27 7.42 0.15 -45.72
C GLU A 27 6.92 1.46 -45.09
N PHE A 28 7.33 1.70 -43.82
CA PHE A 28 7.05 2.93 -43.11
C PHE A 28 8.17 3.98 -43.36
N GLU A 29 7.85 5.27 -43.32
CA GLU A 29 8.84 6.35 -43.46
C GLU A 29 9.99 6.25 -42.46
N SER A 30 9.67 5.87 -41.21
CA SER A 30 10.61 5.61 -40.14
C SER A 30 10.23 4.33 -39.42
N CYS A 31 11.10 3.83 -38.54
CA CYS A 31 10.71 2.74 -37.65
C CYS A 31 9.55 3.14 -36.75
N VAL A 32 8.46 2.40 -36.78
CA VAL A 32 7.27 2.60 -35.96
C VAL A 32 7.17 1.57 -34.86
N ASP A 33 6.75 1.96 -33.69
CA ASP A 33 6.36 1.05 -32.60
C ASP A 33 5.00 0.44 -32.96
N LEU A 34 5.02 -0.62 -33.79
CA LEU A 34 3.83 -1.26 -34.29
C LEU A 34 3.20 -2.15 -33.22
N GLU A 35 2.00 -1.79 -32.77
CA GLU A 35 1.26 -2.53 -31.78
C GLU A 35 0.30 -3.54 -32.37
N TYR A 36 -0.36 -3.14 -33.43
CA TYR A 36 -1.45 -3.88 -33.98
C TYR A 36 -1.50 -3.74 -35.51
N LEU A 37 -1.71 -4.84 -36.18
CA LEU A 37 -1.86 -4.91 -37.62
C LEU A 37 -3.19 -5.56 -37.95
N LYS A 38 -3.97 -4.91 -38.82
CA LYS A 38 -5.23 -5.46 -39.34
C LYS A 38 -5.16 -5.54 -40.85
N ILE A 39 -5.42 -6.73 -41.37
CA ILE A 39 -5.40 -7.03 -42.81
C ILE A 39 -6.80 -7.44 -43.21
N TYR A 40 -7.42 -6.71 -44.11
CA TYR A 40 -8.72 -7.03 -44.67
C TYR A 40 -8.56 -7.87 -45.93
N LEU A 41 -9.30 -8.97 -45.96
CA LEU A 41 -9.28 -9.92 -47.04
C LEU A 41 -10.58 -9.83 -47.84
N GLU A 42 -10.47 -9.84 -49.17
CA GLU A 42 -11.63 -9.95 -50.06
C GLU A 42 -11.59 -11.36 -50.67
N PRO A 43 -12.54 -12.23 -50.34
CA PRO A 43 -12.65 -13.55 -50.91
C PRO A 43 -13.09 -13.44 -52.38
N LYS A 44 -12.40 -14.17 -53.29
CA LYS A 44 -12.75 -14.22 -54.70
C LYS A 44 -13.73 -15.34 -55.01
N GLU A 45 -13.69 -16.44 -54.22
CA GLU A 45 -14.59 -17.60 -54.39
C GLU A 45 -14.83 -18.28 -53.03
N ILE A 46 -15.85 -19.18 -52.95
CA ILE A 46 -16.10 -20.02 -51.77
C ILE A 46 -15.01 -21.09 -51.65
N TRP A 47 -14.36 -21.13 -50.49
CA TRP A 47 -13.14 -21.87 -50.33
C TRP A 47 -13.16 -22.85 -49.16
N VAL A 48 -12.51 -24.02 -49.35
CA VAL A 48 -12.57 -25.15 -48.42
C VAL A 48 -11.24 -25.41 -47.68
N ASN A 49 -10.11 -24.96 -48.22
CA ASN A 49 -8.79 -25.19 -47.65
C ASN A 49 -8.22 -24.00 -46.87
N PRO A 50 -7.42 -24.18 -45.78
CA PRO A 50 -6.81 -23.07 -45.04
C PRO A 50 -5.82 -22.28 -45.92
N CYS A 51 -5.86 -20.94 -45.82
CA CYS A 51 -4.82 -20.07 -46.35
C CYS A 51 -3.70 -19.95 -45.32
N ARG A 52 -2.49 -20.18 -45.74
CA ARG A 52 -1.33 -19.89 -44.89
C ARG A 52 -0.82 -18.50 -45.20
N VAL A 53 -0.83 -17.65 -44.14
CA VAL A 53 -0.30 -16.28 -44.18
C VAL A 53 0.98 -16.25 -43.38
N VAL A 54 2.07 -15.82 -43.97
CA VAL A 54 3.36 -15.65 -43.31
C VAL A 54 3.66 -14.15 -43.27
N LEU A 55 3.87 -13.60 -42.07
CA LEU A 55 4.23 -12.22 -41.83
C LEU A 55 5.69 -12.15 -41.40
N GLU A 56 6.53 -11.53 -42.19
CA GLU A 56 7.92 -11.24 -41.83
C GLU A 56 8.07 -9.74 -41.47
N PHE A 57 8.69 -9.48 -40.36
CA PHE A 57 8.89 -8.15 -39.82
C PHE A 57 10.36 -7.77 -39.79
N PHE A 58 10.68 -6.58 -40.28
CA PHE A 58 12.05 -6.08 -40.44
C PHE A 58 12.25 -4.75 -39.73
N ILE A 59 13.44 -4.59 -39.16
CA ILE A 59 13.99 -3.28 -38.75
C ILE A 59 15.01 -2.88 -39.83
N GLU A 60 16.20 -3.43 -39.79
CA GLU A 60 17.21 -3.39 -40.88
C GLU A 60 17.39 -4.78 -41.48
N VAL A 61 17.33 -5.79 -40.64
CA VAL A 61 17.32 -7.21 -41.01
C VAL A 61 16.03 -7.87 -40.51
N LYS A 62 15.73 -9.08 -40.99
CA LYS A 62 14.53 -9.81 -40.51
C LYS A 62 14.55 -9.97 -39.00
N ALA A 63 13.60 -9.33 -38.35
CA ALA A 63 13.50 -9.31 -36.89
C ALA A 63 12.77 -10.56 -36.35
N PHE A 64 11.65 -10.93 -36.97
CA PHE A 64 10.87 -12.10 -36.58
C PHE A 64 9.84 -12.44 -37.67
N GLU A 65 9.23 -13.62 -37.53
CA GLU A 65 8.21 -14.15 -38.41
C GLU A 65 7.01 -14.64 -37.60
N LYS A 66 5.83 -14.51 -38.16
CA LYS A 66 4.59 -15.11 -37.63
C LYS A 66 3.88 -15.86 -38.76
N VAL A 67 3.41 -17.07 -38.51
CA VAL A 67 2.68 -17.91 -39.45
C VAL A 67 1.29 -18.17 -38.94
N TYR A 68 0.29 -17.98 -39.79
CA TYR A 68 -1.10 -18.20 -39.46
C TYR A 68 -1.80 -19.04 -40.52
N GLU A 69 -2.69 -19.92 -40.06
CA GLU A 69 -3.64 -20.61 -40.92
C GLU A 69 -5.00 -19.95 -40.80
N VAL A 70 -5.58 -19.60 -41.91
CA VAL A 70 -6.80 -18.75 -41.94
C VAL A 70 -7.89 -19.51 -42.67
N TYR A 71 -9.08 -19.54 -42.05
CA TYR A 71 -10.31 -20.11 -42.60
C TYR A 71 -11.38 -19.03 -42.71
N ASN A 72 -11.92 -18.78 -43.90
CA ASN A 72 -13.09 -17.93 -44.16
C ASN A 72 -13.22 -16.68 -43.25
N LYS A 73 -12.18 -15.88 -43.12
CA LYS A 73 -12.21 -14.63 -42.34
C LYS A 73 -12.18 -13.44 -43.29
N GLU A 74 -12.99 -12.45 -42.99
CA GLU A 74 -13.00 -11.16 -43.69
C GLU A 74 -11.78 -10.30 -43.34
N PHE A 75 -11.16 -10.55 -42.19
CA PHE A 75 -9.94 -9.87 -41.78
C PHE A 75 -9.09 -10.73 -40.86
N LEU A 76 -7.80 -10.40 -40.81
CA LEU A 76 -6.82 -10.92 -39.88
C LEU A 76 -6.35 -9.80 -38.97
N ASP A 77 -6.16 -10.12 -37.71
CA ASP A 77 -5.67 -9.17 -36.72
C ASP A 77 -4.51 -9.76 -35.91
N PHE A 78 -3.50 -8.93 -35.70
CA PHE A 78 -2.24 -9.35 -35.10
C PHE A 78 -1.75 -8.35 -34.06
N GLU A 79 -1.44 -8.82 -32.86
CA GLU A 79 -0.69 -8.07 -31.86
C GLU A 79 0.81 -8.22 -32.17
N ILE A 80 1.52 -7.09 -32.31
CA ILE A 80 2.92 -7.06 -32.73
C ILE A 80 3.85 -6.66 -31.57
N GLY A 81 3.66 -5.44 -31.00
CA GLY A 81 4.40 -4.95 -29.84
C GLY A 81 5.91 -4.76 -30.09
N LYS A 82 6.31 -4.37 -31.29
CA LYS A 82 7.72 -4.20 -31.66
C LYS A 82 7.95 -3.03 -32.60
N LYS A 83 9.18 -2.49 -32.62
CA LYS A 83 9.63 -1.54 -33.63
C LYS A 83 9.78 -2.23 -34.98
N ILE A 84 9.17 -1.66 -36.00
CA ILE A 84 9.12 -2.24 -37.35
C ILE A 84 9.37 -1.13 -38.37
N LYS A 85 10.18 -1.40 -39.37
CA LYS A 85 10.42 -0.56 -40.54
C LYS A 85 9.68 -1.10 -41.76
N THR A 86 9.66 -2.41 -41.93
CA THR A 86 9.05 -3.07 -43.10
C THR A 86 8.31 -4.34 -42.65
N ILE A 87 7.18 -4.59 -43.30
CA ILE A 87 6.41 -5.84 -43.16
C ILE A 87 6.31 -6.49 -44.52
N LYS A 88 6.67 -7.77 -44.62
CA LYS A 88 6.39 -8.62 -45.79
C LYS A 88 5.32 -9.63 -45.46
N ILE A 89 4.31 -9.73 -46.30
CA ILE A 89 3.15 -10.60 -46.14
C ILE A 89 3.16 -11.59 -47.29
N TYR A 90 3.37 -12.85 -47.01
CA TYR A 90 3.32 -13.92 -47.95
C TYR A 90 2.02 -14.69 -47.80
N MET A 91 1.29 -14.89 -48.90
CA MET A 91 0.05 -15.66 -48.91
C MET A 91 0.22 -16.89 -49.82
N GLN A 92 0.03 -18.09 -49.23
CA GLN A 92 -0.17 -19.30 -50.00
C GLN A 92 -1.65 -19.34 -50.42
N ASN A 93 -1.90 -19.83 -51.65
CA ASN A 93 -3.22 -19.88 -52.27
C ASN A 93 -3.86 -18.50 -52.50
N TYR A 94 -3.04 -17.48 -52.89
CA TYR A 94 -3.46 -16.10 -53.19
C TYR A 94 -4.50 -15.97 -54.30
N GLU A 95 -4.71 -17.05 -55.07
CA GLU A 95 -5.71 -17.12 -56.13
C GLU A 95 -7.14 -16.89 -55.62
N TYR A 96 -7.37 -17.26 -54.35
CA TYR A 96 -8.70 -17.19 -53.71
C TYR A 96 -8.94 -15.97 -52.86
N PHE A 97 -7.92 -15.17 -52.61
CA PHE A 97 -8.02 -13.95 -51.79
C PHE A 97 -7.22 -12.79 -52.34
N SER A 98 -7.71 -11.61 -52.10
CA SER A 98 -6.89 -10.40 -52.21
C SER A 98 -6.89 -9.64 -50.87
N ILE A 99 -5.76 -9.02 -50.56
CA ILE A 99 -5.75 -7.99 -49.48
C ILE A 99 -6.33 -6.74 -50.08
N CYS A 100 -7.50 -6.31 -49.56
CA CYS A 100 -8.17 -5.09 -50.01
C CYS A 100 -7.75 -3.89 -49.17
N LYS A 101 -7.41 -4.09 -47.91
CA LYS A 101 -7.00 -3.00 -47.03
C LYS A 101 -6.06 -3.50 -45.95
N LEU A 102 -5.08 -2.68 -45.59
CA LEU A 102 -4.17 -2.91 -44.45
C LEU A 102 -4.21 -1.67 -43.59
N GLN A 103 -4.34 -1.90 -42.29
CA GLN A 103 -4.26 -0.87 -41.26
C GLN A 103 -3.23 -1.24 -40.22
N ALA A 104 -2.24 -0.37 -40.02
CA ALA A 104 -1.21 -0.49 -39.02
C ALA A 104 -1.49 0.52 -37.90
N TYR A 105 -1.30 0.10 -36.69
CA TYR A 105 -1.60 0.94 -35.51
C TYR A 105 -0.40 0.99 -34.58
N THR A 106 -0.10 2.20 -34.13
CA THR A 106 0.84 2.48 -33.04
C THR A 106 0.09 2.87 -31.78
N ARG A 107 0.80 2.97 -30.66
CA ARG A 107 0.22 3.41 -29.40
C ARG A 107 -0.02 4.91 -29.41
N LYS A 108 -1.19 5.31 -28.92
CA LYS A 108 -1.52 6.71 -28.63
C LYS A 108 -0.74 7.22 -27.42
N TYR A 109 -0.42 6.32 -26.49
CA TYR A 109 0.24 6.60 -25.24
C TYR A 109 1.53 5.78 -25.13
N LYS A 110 2.50 6.29 -24.38
CA LYS A 110 3.77 5.58 -24.13
C LYS A 110 3.58 4.25 -23.39
N GLY A 111 2.51 4.14 -22.63
CA GLY A 111 2.19 2.95 -21.86
C GLY A 111 0.85 3.11 -21.14
N LEU A 112 0.51 2.12 -20.32
CA LEU A 112 -0.70 2.08 -19.50
C LEU A 112 -0.31 2.03 -18.02
N LEU A 113 -0.87 2.92 -17.22
CA LEU A 113 -0.75 2.91 -15.76
C LEU A 113 -2.11 2.61 -15.14
N VAL A 114 -2.26 1.44 -14.54
CA VAL A 114 -3.53 0.96 -13.99
C VAL A 114 -3.51 1.04 -12.47
N SER A 115 -4.44 1.79 -11.91
CA SER A 115 -4.72 1.80 -10.48
C SER A 115 -5.37 0.48 -10.07
N ILE A 116 -4.73 -0.28 -9.17
CA ILE A 116 -5.26 -1.56 -8.65
C ILE A 116 -5.11 -1.58 -7.14
N THR A 117 -6.23 -1.63 -6.43
CA THR A 117 -6.25 -1.88 -4.98
C THR A 117 -7.60 -2.47 -4.58
N ASP A 118 -7.59 -3.39 -3.61
CA ASP A 118 -8.77 -4.04 -3.05
C ASP A 118 -9.15 -3.44 -1.66
N ASP A 119 -8.63 -2.27 -1.34
CA ASP A 119 -8.88 -1.54 -0.09
C ASP A 119 -10.22 -0.76 -0.12
N GLY A 120 -10.53 -0.04 0.95
CA GLY A 120 -11.73 0.80 1.04
C GLY A 120 -11.76 1.95 0.02
N ILE A 121 -12.93 2.56 -0.17
CA ILE A 121 -13.19 3.60 -1.21
C ILE A 121 -12.18 4.75 -1.15
N GLY A 122 -11.85 5.25 0.04
CA GLY A 122 -10.88 6.33 0.19
C GLY A 122 -9.50 6.00 -0.37
N VAL A 123 -9.01 4.76 -0.15
CA VAL A 123 -7.74 4.28 -0.70
C VAL A 123 -7.84 4.11 -2.21
N ARG A 124 -8.96 3.55 -2.72
CA ARG A 124 -9.17 3.31 -4.15
C ARG A 124 -9.16 4.62 -4.94
N ILE A 125 -9.91 5.61 -4.48
CA ILE A 125 -9.97 6.92 -5.15
C ILE A 125 -8.61 7.63 -5.05
N MET A 126 -7.94 7.61 -3.89
CA MET A 126 -6.60 8.18 -3.78
C MET A 126 -5.60 7.50 -4.73
N ASN A 127 -5.63 6.17 -4.83
CA ASN A 127 -4.78 5.44 -5.76
C ASN A 127 -5.08 5.79 -7.23
N MET A 128 -6.37 6.00 -7.57
CA MET A 128 -6.76 6.49 -8.91
C MET A 128 -6.17 7.88 -9.17
N LEU A 129 -6.32 8.83 -8.25
CA LEU A 129 -5.81 10.20 -8.39
C LEU A 129 -4.29 10.23 -8.59
N VAL A 130 -3.56 9.46 -7.78
CA VAL A 130 -2.10 9.34 -7.92
C VAL A 130 -1.72 8.70 -9.25
N SER A 131 -2.44 7.65 -9.66
CA SER A 131 -2.20 7.01 -10.96
C SER A 131 -2.51 7.94 -12.13
N MET A 132 -3.56 8.77 -12.04
CA MET A 132 -3.86 9.82 -13.04
C MET A 132 -2.74 10.86 -13.11
N TYR A 133 -2.26 11.31 -11.95
CA TYR A 133 -1.15 12.27 -11.88
C TYR A 133 0.13 11.70 -12.53
N LEU A 134 0.51 10.48 -12.16
CA LEU A 134 1.69 9.82 -12.71
C LEU A 134 1.55 9.51 -14.21
N ALA A 135 0.35 9.13 -14.66
CA ALA A 135 0.07 8.89 -16.07
C ALA A 135 0.25 10.18 -16.89
N ASN A 136 -0.26 11.30 -16.39
CA ASN A 136 -0.08 12.61 -17.04
C ASN A 136 1.39 13.01 -17.13
N LEU A 137 2.17 12.83 -16.05
CA LEU A 137 3.60 13.15 -16.04
C LEU A 137 4.44 12.28 -16.97
N SER A 138 4.07 11.01 -17.12
CA SER A 138 4.83 10.04 -17.92
C SER A 138 4.38 9.96 -19.37
N GLY A 139 3.23 10.54 -19.72
CA GLY A 139 2.60 10.38 -21.04
C GLY A 139 1.97 8.98 -21.21
N TYR A 140 1.64 8.33 -20.10
CA TYR A 140 0.92 7.07 -20.08
C TYR A 140 -0.59 7.29 -20.08
N LYS A 141 -1.34 6.30 -20.55
CA LYS A 141 -2.77 6.27 -20.34
C LYS A 141 -3.08 5.87 -18.91
N PHE A 142 -4.03 6.56 -18.29
CA PHE A 142 -4.61 6.13 -17.03
C PHE A 142 -5.63 5.02 -17.25
N GLY A 143 -5.61 4.01 -16.38
CA GLY A 143 -6.64 2.99 -16.25
C GLY A 143 -6.89 2.62 -14.79
N PHE A 144 -7.97 1.91 -14.52
CA PHE A 144 -8.26 1.40 -13.18
C PHE A 144 -8.87 0.00 -13.23
N VAL A 145 -8.76 -0.70 -12.09
CA VAL A 145 -9.48 -1.95 -11.79
C VAL A 145 -10.34 -1.70 -10.56
N TRP A 146 -11.64 -1.95 -10.70
CA TRP A 146 -12.61 -1.76 -9.62
C TRP A 146 -13.37 -3.06 -9.36
N ARG A 147 -13.04 -3.74 -8.28
CA ARG A 147 -13.67 -5.00 -7.89
C ARG A 147 -14.62 -4.76 -6.73
N SER A 148 -15.89 -5.07 -6.91
CA SER A 148 -16.93 -4.96 -5.89
C SER A 148 -17.16 -6.27 -5.11
N ASP A 149 -16.69 -7.39 -5.65
CA ASP A 149 -16.77 -8.73 -5.03
C ASP A 149 -15.78 -8.95 -3.88
N ILE A 150 -14.88 -8.00 -3.66
CA ILE A 150 -13.85 -8.07 -2.63
C ILE A 150 -14.16 -7.05 -1.54
N ASN A 151 -14.47 -7.56 -0.36
CA ASN A 151 -14.57 -6.74 0.84
C ASN A 151 -13.18 -6.27 1.29
N ALA A 152 -13.11 -5.06 1.85
CA ALA A 152 -11.88 -4.57 2.46
C ALA A 152 -11.36 -5.58 3.49
N CYS A 153 -10.05 -5.81 3.47
CA CYS A 153 -9.39 -6.84 4.27
C CYS A 153 -9.74 -6.69 5.76
N GLY A 154 -10.30 -7.73 6.37
CA GLY A 154 -10.60 -7.79 7.81
C GLY A 154 -12.04 -7.42 8.19
N THR A 155 -12.93 -7.14 7.24
CA THR A 155 -14.35 -6.85 7.55
C THR A 155 -15.23 -8.09 7.65
N ASP A 156 -14.79 -9.24 7.13
CA ASP A 156 -15.59 -10.47 7.16
C ASP A 156 -15.77 -11.02 8.58
N ASP A 157 -14.76 -10.88 9.44
CA ASP A 157 -14.86 -11.26 10.85
C ASP A 157 -15.85 -10.36 11.61
N LEU A 158 -15.93 -9.08 11.27
CA LEU A 158 -16.91 -8.16 11.85
C LEU A 158 -18.33 -8.51 11.41
N ARG A 159 -18.56 -8.73 10.12
CA ARG A 159 -19.88 -9.12 9.60
C ARG A 159 -20.37 -10.43 10.18
N ASN A 160 -19.48 -11.40 10.36
CA ASN A 160 -19.80 -12.71 10.89
C ASN A 160 -19.93 -12.75 12.43
N ASN A 161 -19.25 -11.87 13.16
CA ASN A 161 -19.15 -11.90 14.63
C ASN A 161 -19.95 -10.78 15.32
N LEU A 162 -20.13 -9.61 14.71
CA LEU A 162 -20.86 -8.50 15.32
C LEU A 162 -22.36 -8.78 15.47
N GLY A 163 -22.96 -9.54 14.57
CA GLY A 163 -24.37 -9.91 14.64
C GLY A 163 -24.75 -10.77 15.85
N LYS A 164 -23.80 -11.24 16.67
CA LYS A 164 -24.05 -12.17 17.78
C LYS A 164 -23.70 -11.63 19.18
N SER A 165 -22.92 -10.56 19.33
CA SER A 165 -22.48 -10.13 20.67
C SER A 165 -22.28 -8.62 20.88
N TYR A 166 -22.40 -7.77 19.86
CA TYR A 166 -22.20 -6.33 20.02
C TYR A 166 -23.33 -5.57 19.34
N HIS A 167 -24.15 -4.86 20.13
CA HIS A 167 -25.17 -3.92 19.66
C HIS A 167 -24.51 -2.59 19.26
N TYR A 168 -23.67 -2.59 18.19
CA TYR A 168 -23.02 -1.38 17.71
C TYR A 168 -23.41 -1.13 16.26
N ASP A 169 -23.90 0.10 16.03
CA ASP A 169 -24.04 0.66 14.68
C ASP A 169 -22.67 1.03 14.13
N ILE A 170 -21.90 0.02 13.73
CA ILE A 170 -20.62 0.20 13.06
C ILE A 170 -20.86 0.19 11.57
N LEU A 171 -20.41 1.25 10.90
CA LEU A 171 -20.42 1.33 9.46
C LEU A 171 -19.31 0.44 8.89
N LEU A 172 -19.73 -0.59 8.16
CA LEU A 172 -18.81 -1.45 7.41
C LEU A 172 -18.78 -0.99 5.96
N PRO A 173 -17.61 -0.62 5.42
CA PRO A 173 -17.53 -0.18 4.04
C PRO A 173 -17.97 -1.29 3.09
N GLN A 174 -19.05 -1.05 2.36
CA GLN A 174 -19.43 -1.83 1.18
C GLN A 174 -18.75 -1.22 -0.03
N ILE A 175 -18.49 -2.04 -1.03
CA ILE A 175 -17.94 -1.61 -2.31
C ILE A 175 -18.99 -1.92 -3.37
N GLU A 176 -19.57 -0.88 -3.93
CA GLU A 176 -20.49 -1.01 -5.05
C GLU A 176 -19.76 -1.20 -6.38
N SER A 177 -20.48 -1.61 -7.42
CA SER A 177 -19.91 -1.82 -8.74
C SER A 177 -19.40 -0.53 -9.38
N GLU A 178 -18.54 -0.65 -10.38
CA GLU A 178 -18.05 0.52 -11.11
C GLU A 178 -19.17 1.27 -11.83
N GLU A 179 -20.21 0.57 -12.27
CA GLU A 179 -21.38 1.15 -12.92
C GLU A 179 -22.24 1.99 -11.96
N TYR A 180 -22.23 1.65 -10.67
CA TYR A 180 -22.89 2.45 -9.65
C TYR A 180 -22.19 3.79 -9.43
N LEU A 181 -20.86 3.79 -9.51
CA LEU A 181 -20.03 4.91 -9.11
C LEU A 181 -19.67 5.85 -10.24
N PHE A 182 -19.43 5.34 -11.45
CA PHE A 182 -18.84 6.09 -12.54
C PHE A 182 -19.74 6.13 -13.78
N ASP A 183 -19.55 7.17 -14.58
CA ASP A 183 -20.17 7.30 -15.90
C ASP A 183 -19.74 6.17 -16.84
N SER A 184 -20.67 5.70 -17.67
CA SER A 184 -20.47 4.59 -18.60
C SER A 184 -19.36 4.83 -19.61
N LYS A 185 -19.19 6.07 -20.09
CA LYS A 185 -18.14 6.46 -21.02
C LYS A 185 -16.77 6.40 -20.33
N PHE A 186 -16.69 6.87 -19.09
CA PHE A 186 -15.45 6.76 -18.30
C PHE A 186 -15.06 5.31 -18.06
N ILE A 187 -16.01 4.45 -17.68
CA ILE A 187 -15.79 3.01 -17.53
C ILE A 187 -15.29 2.41 -18.84
N SER A 188 -15.97 2.69 -19.95
CA SER A 188 -15.58 2.16 -21.26
C SER A 188 -14.16 2.55 -21.65
N GLN A 189 -13.72 3.76 -21.31
CA GLN A 189 -12.40 4.29 -21.64
C GLN A 189 -11.30 3.83 -20.71
N HIS A 190 -11.56 3.75 -19.40
CA HIS A 190 -10.53 3.64 -18.37
C HIS A 190 -10.60 2.39 -17.49
N SER A 191 -11.74 1.66 -17.46
CA SER A 191 -11.81 0.44 -16.67
C SER A 191 -11.12 -0.75 -17.37
N TYR A 192 -10.31 -1.46 -16.62
CA TYR A 192 -9.66 -2.71 -17.00
C TYR A 192 -10.07 -3.86 -16.05
N THR A 193 -11.19 -3.72 -15.35
CA THR A 193 -11.69 -4.68 -14.35
C THR A 193 -11.88 -6.07 -14.94
N LYS A 194 -12.37 -6.15 -16.18
CA LYS A 194 -12.60 -7.42 -16.89
C LYS A 194 -11.34 -8.03 -17.51
N GLN A 195 -10.32 -7.22 -17.81
CA GLN A 195 -9.11 -7.63 -18.53
C GLN A 195 -7.97 -8.05 -17.60
N ILE A 196 -7.89 -7.47 -16.40
CA ILE A 196 -6.78 -7.70 -15.46
C ILE A 196 -7.25 -8.59 -14.32
N LYS A 197 -6.70 -9.81 -14.25
CA LYS A 197 -6.98 -10.77 -13.18
C LYS A 197 -6.29 -10.35 -11.88
N ARG A 198 -6.87 -10.74 -10.72
CA ARG A 198 -6.36 -10.46 -9.37
C ARG A 198 -4.92 -10.92 -9.14
N GLU A 199 -4.53 -11.99 -9.80
CA GLU A 199 -3.21 -12.63 -9.65
C GLU A 199 -2.10 -11.98 -10.48
N SER A 200 -2.35 -10.81 -11.09
CA SER A 200 -1.31 -10.14 -11.85
C SER A 200 -0.14 -9.79 -10.92
N LYS A 201 0.97 -10.52 -11.08
CA LYS A 201 2.18 -10.49 -10.22
C LYS A 201 2.98 -9.18 -10.29
N HIS A 202 2.45 -8.17 -10.93
CA HIS A 202 3.16 -6.95 -11.31
C HIS A 202 2.59 -5.71 -10.61
N LEU A 203 2.25 -5.82 -9.31
CA LEU A 203 1.90 -4.68 -8.49
C LEU A 203 3.17 -3.90 -8.17
N ALA A 204 3.29 -2.73 -8.75
CA ALA A 204 4.36 -1.81 -8.42
C ALA A 204 3.89 -0.91 -7.27
N ARG A 205 4.66 -0.92 -6.18
CA ARG A 205 4.54 0.03 -5.09
C ARG A 205 5.77 0.92 -5.14
N ASN A 206 5.60 2.21 -4.89
CA ASN A 206 6.72 3.16 -4.77
C ASN A 206 7.66 3.18 -5.99
N ILE A 207 7.10 3.23 -7.20
CA ILE A 207 7.91 3.33 -8.42
C ILE A 207 8.50 4.74 -8.50
N PRO A 208 9.84 4.90 -8.64
CA PRO A 208 10.42 6.19 -8.94
C PRO A 208 9.92 6.70 -10.30
N LEU A 209 9.56 7.98 -10.37
CA LEU A 209 9.08 8.61 -11.60
C LEU A 209 10.07 8.41 -12.78
N SER A 210 11.39 8.41 -12.52
CA SER A 210 12.42 8.13 -13.52
C SER A 210 12.21 6.79 -14.22
N LYS A 211 11.79 5.75 -13.50
CA LYS A 211 11.56 4.43 -14.08
C LYS A 211 10.30 4.34 -14.94
N LEU A 212 9.25 5.09 -14.61
CA LEU A 212 8.07 5.17 -15.47
C LEU A 212 8.41 5.78 -16.83
N LYS A 213 9.44 6.66 -16.91
CA LYS A 213 9.85 7.29 -18.17
C LYS A 213 10.65 6.37 -19.09
N ASP A 214 11.38 5.41 -18.54
CA ASP A 214 12.46 4.72 -19.25
C ASP A 214 12.17 3.26 -19.62
N SER A 215 11.20 2.58 -19.01
CA SER A 215 10.94 1.16 -19.30
C SER A 215 9.51 0.72 -19.03
N LEU A 216 9.03 -0.18 -19.87
CA LEU A 216 7.82 -0.96 -19.63
C LEU A 216 8.19 -2.18 -18.76
N PRO A 217 7.57 -2.38 -17.59
CA PRO A 217 7.98 -3.43 -16.67
C PRO A 217 7.40 -4.81 -16.97
N PHE A 218 6.44 -4.86 -17.86
CA PHE A 218 5.81 -6.12 -18.22
C PHE A 218 6.45 -6.67 -19.49
N GLU A 219 7.10 -7.83 -19.42
CA GLU A 219 7.43 -8.59 -20.62
C GLU A 219 6.14 -8.92 -21.37
N GLY A 220 6.01 -8.41 -22.58
CA GLY A 220 4.84 -8.62 -23.43
C GLY A 220 3.55 -7.92 -23.03
N SER A 221 3.59 -7.02 -22.04
CA SER A 221 2.45 -6.24 -21.59
C SER A 221 2.72 -4.74 -21.71
N PHE A 222 1.63 -4.01 -21.94
CA PHE A 222 1.64 -2.57 -22.14
C PHE A 222 1.25 -1.86 -20.84
N GLY A 223 2.14 -1.74 -19.87
CA GLY A 223 1.90 -0.89 -18.73
C GLY A 223 2.23 -1.44 -17.34
N TRP A 224 1.90 -0.62 -16.34
CA TRP A 224 2.14 -0.87 -14.93
C TRP A 224 0.83 -1.00 -14.16
N SER A 225 0.75 -1.93 -13.23
CA SER A 225 -0.25 -1.87 -12.17
C SER A 225 0.34 -1.14 -10.97
N TYR A 226 -0.39 -0.16 -10.45
CA TYR A 226 0.07 0.70 -9.37
C TYR A 226 -0.85 0.55 -8.16
N GLN A 227 -0.25 0.34 -7.00
CA GLN A 227 -0.96 0.21 -5.73
C GLN A 227 -0.27 1.06 -4.66
N ASP A 228 -0.52 2.35 -4.68
CA ASP A 228 -0.12 3.24 -3.59
C ASP A 228 -1.15 4.35 -3.43
N SER A 229 -1.56 4.61 -2.20
CA SER A 229 -2.54 5.65 -1.88
C SER A 229 -1.95 7.07 -1.90
N GLY A 230 -0.71 7.23 -2.36
CA GLY A 230 -0.10 8.54 -2.59
C GLY A 230 0.47 9.23 -1.37
N MET A 231 0.65 8.55 -0.26
CA MET A 231 1.34 9.16 0.88
C MET A 231 2.81 9.47 0.60
N HIS A 232 3.44 8.70 -0.30
CA HIS A 232 4.85 8.88 -0.67
C HIS A 232 5.09 8.42 -2.10
N ILE A 233 5.17 9.36 -3.05
CA ILE A 233 5.68 9.07 -4.39
C ILE A 233 7.18 9.32 -4.39
N LEU A 234 7.97 8.27 -4.64
CA LEU A 234 9.43 8.39 -4.69
C LEU A 234 9.88 9.34 -5.79
N GLY A 235 10.68 10.33 -5.42
CA GLY A 235 11.22 11.32 -6.35
C GLY A 235 10.25 12.41 -6.78
N VAL A 236 9.08 12.52 -6.12
CA VAL A 236 8.12 13.60 -6.35
C VAL A 236 7.90 14.35 -5.03
N ASP A 237 8.00 15.67 -5.08
CA ASP A 237 7.68 16.51 -3.94
C ASP A 237 6.18 16.47 -3.64
N LYS A 238 5.80 16.66 -2.38
CA LYS A 238 4.40 16.67 -1.92
C LYS A 238 3.53 17.76 -2.55
N SER A 239 4.12 18.70 -3.27
CA SER A 239 3.38 19.70 -4.06
C SER A 239 2.39 19.09 -5.05
N TYR A 240 2.59 17.84 -5.48
CA TYR A 240 1.63 17.13 -6.34
C TYR A 240 0.22 17.03 -5.73
N LEU A 241 0.10 17.08 -4.40
CA LEU A 241 -1.19 17.06 -3.73
C LEU A 241 -2.09 18.22 -4.17
N GLN A 242 -1.51 19.35 -4.54
CA GLN A 242 -2.23 20.53 -5.04
C GLN A 242 -2.91 20.31 -6.39
N GLU A 243 -2.43 19.33 -7.18
CA GLU A 243 -3.02 18.97 -8.46
C GLU A 243 -4.20 17.99 -8.33
N LEU A 244 -4.27 17.24 -7.22
CA LEU A 244 -5.25 16.18 -7.05
C LEU A 244 -6.71 16.67 -6.97
N PRO A 245 -7.05 17.87 -6.41
CA PRO A 245 -8.43 18.40 -6.48
C PRO A 245 -8.91 18.56 -7.91
N LYS A 246 -8.05 19.05 -8.80
CA LYS A 246 -8.36 19.19 -10.22
C LYS A 246 -8.56 17.83 -10.89
N LEU A 247 -7.72 16.85 -10.59
CA LEU A 247 -7.87 15.50 -11.12
C LEU A 247 -9.16 14.83 -10.62
N TYR A 248 -9.51 15.04 -9.34
CA TYR A 248 -10.76 14.55 -8.78
C TYR A 248 -11.99 15.12 -9.51
N SER A 249 -11.99 16.39 -9.83
CA SER A 249 -13.08 17.03 -10.58
C SER A 249 -13.20 16.53 -12.03
N GLN A 250 -12.17 15.85 -12.54
CA GLN A 250 -12.16 15.23 -13.89
C GLN A 250 -12.69 13.79 -13.87
N ILE A 251 -12.94 13.19 -12.70
CA ILE A 251 -13.57 11.87 -12.63
C ILE A 251 -15.08 12.03 -12.88
N PRO A 252 -15.62 11.47 -13.97
CA PRO A 252 -17.06 11.53 -14.23
C PRO A 252 -17.76 10.47 -13.36
N PHE A 253 -18.21 10.87 -12.18
CA PHE A 253 -19.08 10.04 -11.37
C PHE A 253 -20.47 9.88 -12.02
N SER A 254 -21.21 8.86 -11.62
CA SER A 254 -22.59 8.66 -12.02
C SER A 254 -23.48 9.84 -11.55
N SER A 255 -24.59 10.09 -12.25
CA SER A 255 -25.52 11.16 -11.86
C SER A 255 -25.98 11.03 -10.42
N HIS A 256 -26.24 9.80 -9.97
CA HIS A 256 -26.62 9.51 -8.60
C HIS A 256 -25.55 9.97 -7.58
N ILE A 257 -24.28 9.60 -7.79
CA ILE A 257 -23.18 10.02 -6.90
C ILE A 257 -22.99 11.54 -6.95
N VAL A 258 -23.14 12.15 -8.12
CA VAL A 258 -23.07 13.63 -8.25
C VAL A 258 -24.16 14.30 -7.42
N GLU A 259 -25.40 13.80 -7.44
CA GLU A 259 -26.49 14.30 -6.59
C GLU A 259 -26.15 14.22 -5.11
N ILE A 260 -25.64 13.09 -4.63
CA ILE A 260 -25.20 12.91 -3.25
C ILE A 260 -24.13 13.91 -2.88
N MET A 261 -23.15 14.13 -3.75
CA MET A 261 -22.08 15.10 -3.54
C MET A 261 -22.61 16.55 -3.49
N GLU A 262 -23.60 16.92 -4.31
CA GLU A 262 -24.21 18.23 -4.27
C GLU A 262 -25.02 18.46 -2.99
N MET A 263 -25.79 17.47 -2.55
CA MET A 263 -26.49 17.53 -1.25
C MET A 263 -25.50 17.78 -0.10
N ALA A 264 -24.36 17.11 -0.09
CA ALA A 264 -23.31 17.29 0.90
C ALA A 264 -22.71 18.71 0.87
N LYS A 265 -22.47 19.25 -0.33
CA LYS A 265 -21.96 20.63 -0.49
C LYS A 265 -22.93 21.66 0.07
N ILE A 266 -24.21 21.53 -0.25
CA ILE A 266 -25.29 22.41 0.24
C ILE A 266 -25.35 22.34 1.79
N ALA A 267 -25.37 21.14 2.35
CA ALA A 267 -25.42 20.93 3.79
C ALA A 267 -24.20 21.56 4.51
N ALA A 268 -23.00 21.39 3.94
CA ALA A 268 -21.78 21.98 4.49
C ALA A 268 -21.77 23.52 4.41
N GLN A 269 -22.27 24.10 3.32
CA GLN A 269 -22.35 25.56 3.16
C GLN A 269 -23.22 26.23 4.21
N ALA A 270 -24.28 25.56 4.68
CA ALA A 270 -25.16 26.09 5.74
C ALA A 270 -24.44 26.31 7.08
N LEU A 271 -23.30 25.64 7.31
CA LEU A 271 -22.52 25.76 8.54
C LEU A 271 -21.48 26.89 8.50
N GLN A 272 -21.25 27.51 7.37
CA GLN A 272 -20.12 28.43 7.18
C GLN A 272 -18.76 27.72 7.44
N ASP A 273 -17.87 28.34 8.24
CA ASP A 273 -16.60 27.75 8.62
C ASP A 273 -16.78 26.72 9.75
N PHE A 274 -16.22 25.53 9.58
CA PHE A 274 -16.20 24.49 10.61
C PHE A 274 -14.89 23.69 10.60
N VAL A 275 -14.60 23.07 11.73
CA VAL A 275 -13.52 22.08 11.90
C VAL A 275 -14.14 20.68 11.83
N ALA A 276 -13.53 19.78 11.09
CA ALA A 276 -13.89 18.37 11.05
C ALA A 276 -12.96 17.54 11.94
N LEU A 277 -13.53 16.74 12.81
CA LEU A 277 -12.84 15.74 13.58
C LEU A 277 -13.30 14.36 13.12
N HIS A 278 -12.42 13.60 12.49
CA HIS A 278 -12.70 12.23 12.11
C HIS A 278 -12.07 11.25 13.10
N TRP A 279 -12.90 10.64 13.95
CA TRP A 279 -12.51 9.60 14.89
C TRP A 279 -12.84 8.22 14.32
N ARG A 280 -11.80 7.49 13.88
CA ARG A 280 -11.96 6.15 13.36
C ARG A 280 -11.97 5.14 14.50
N GLY A 281 -13.07 4.42 14.67
CA GLY A 281 -13.25 3.34 15.62
C GLY A 281 -13.52 2.00 14.92
N GLY A 282 -14.62 1.88 14.25
CA GLY A 282 -15.18 0.76 13.51
C GLY A 282 -14.31 -0.47 13.29
N ASP A 283 -13.94 -0.74 12.06
CA ASP A 283 -13.12 -1.90 11.69
C ASP A 283 -11.74 -1.91 12.36
N ALA A 284 -11.17 -0.74 12.57
CA ALA A 284 -9.81 -0.61 13.12
C ALA A 284 -9.72 -1.04 14.59
N LEU A 285 -10.78 -0.83 15.39
CA LEU A 285 -10.84 -1.24 16.79
C LEU A 285 -11.51 -2.61 16.97
N TYR A 286 -12.60 -2.87 16.25
CA TYR A 286 -13.44 -4.02 16.54
C TYR A 286 -13.12 -5.25 15.70
N SER A 287 -12.47 -5.13 14.52
CA SER A 287 -11.96 -6.30 13.82
C SER A 287 -10.82 -6.94 14.60
N TYR A 288 -11.02 -8.19 15.01
CA TYR A 288 -9.97 -8.96 15.69
C TYR A 288 -8.72 -9.07 14.82
N PHE A 289 -8.91 -9.29 13.52
CA PHE A 289 -7.80 -9.37 12.58
C PHE A 289 -6.95 -8.09 12.52
N ILE A 290 -7.59 -6.92 12.61
CA ILE A 290 -6.90 -5.62 12.53
C ILE A 290 -6.28 -5.25 13.88
N ARG A 291 -7.06 -5.31 14.98
CA ARG A 291 -6.59 -4.85 16.30
C ARG A 291 -5.52 -5.74 16.92
N SER A 292 -5.53 -7.04 16.62
CA SER A 292 -4.51 -7.96 17.13
C SER A 292 -3.13 -7.78 16.47
N ARG A 293 -3.09 -7.07 15.34
CA ARG A 293 -1.84 -6.79 14.61
C ARG A 293 -1.37 -5.37 14.90
N GLY A 294 -0.29 -5.20 15.62
CA GLY A 294 0.24 -3.89 16.03
C GLY A 294 0.58 -2.89 14.92
N ASN A 295 0.40 -3.25 13.65
CA ASN A 295 0.66 -2.37 12.50
C ASN A 295 -0.39 -1.26 12.30
N HIS A 296 -1.56 -1.38 12.93
CA HIS A 296 -2.69 -0.46 12.72
C HIS A 296 -2.88 0.58 13.83
N TYR A 297 -1.99 0.64 14.84
CA TYR A 297 -2.16 1.55 15.97
C TYR A 297 -2.24 3.04 15.58
N LYS A 298 -1.56 3.47 14.50
CA LYS A 298 -1.63 4.86 13.99
C LYS A 298 -2.91 5.16 13.20
N LYS A 299 -3.75 4.16 12.93
CA LYS A 299 -5.04 4.33 12.25
C LYS A 299 -6.17 4.74 13.19
N VAL A 300 -5.99 4.50 14.49
CA VAL A 300 -6.94 4.85 15.55
C VAL A 300 -6.35 5.96 16.40
N MET A 301 -7.17 6.87 16.84
CA MET A 301 -6.83 7.95 17.78
C MET A 301 -7.47 7.62 19.13
N PRO A 302 -6.72 7.67 20.25
CA PRO A 302 -7.33 7.62 21.57
C PRO A 302 -8.46 8.66 21.72
N ILE A 303 -9.55 8.26 22.35
CA ILE A 303 -10.74 9.13 22.48
C ILE A 303 -10.43 10.41 23.27
N GLU A 304 -9.47 10.32 24.17
CA GLU A 304 -8.99 11.44 24.99
C GLU A 304 -8.38 12.55 24.12
N ILE A 305 -7.65 12.15 23.07
CA ILE A 305 -7.08 13.12 22.09
C ILE A 305 -8.21 13.73 21.27
N ALA A 306 -9.21 12.94 20.86
CA ALA A 306 -10.38 13.47 20.17
C ALA A 306 -11.11 14.52 21.02
N PHE A 307 -11.32 14.25 22.29
CA PHE A 307 -11.91 15.22 23.22
C PHE A 307 -11.06 16.48 23.38
N PHE A 308 -9.76 16.35 23.49
CA PHE A 308 -8.86 17.50 23.61
C PHE A 308 -8.92 18.41 22.37
N ILE A 309 -9.06 17.83 21.17
CA ILE A 309 -9.28 18.60 19.94
C ILE A 309 -10.61 19.37 20.03
N ILE A 310 -11.70 18.72 20.45
CA ILE A 310 -12.99 19.38 20.64
C ILE A 310 -12.84 20.53 21.63
N LYS A 311 -12.25 20.29 22.81
CA LYS A 311 -12.04 21.31 23.85
C LYS A 311 -11.23 22.51 23.37
N THR A 312 -10.27 22.26 22.44
CA THR A 312 -9.36 23.30 21.94
C THR A 312 -9.98 24.13 20.82
N TYR A 313 -10.77 23.52 19.95
CA TYR A 313 -11.26 24.15 18.72
C TYR A 313 -12.73 24.60 18.80
N LEU A 314 -13.57 23.91 19.55
CA LEU A 314 -14.98 24.26 19.70
C LEU A 314 -15.22 25.72 20.21
N PRO A 315 -14.43 26.26 21.15
CA PRO A 315 -14.59 27.68 21.54
C PRO A 315 -14.22 28.71 20.46
N LYS A 316 -13.64 28.23 19.33
CA LYS A 316 -13.15 29.06 18.20
C LYS A 316 -14.00 28.94 16.94
N GLY A 317 -14.93 27.99 16.87
CA GLY A 317 -15.76 27.77 15.71
C GLY A 317 -16.58 26.48 15.77
N ASN A 318 -17.46 26.29 14.79
CA ASN A 318 -18.25 25.09 14.67
C ASN A 318 -17.35 23.85 14.50
N LEU A 319 -17.73 22.73 15.13
CA LEU A 319 -17.01 21.48 15.05
C LEU A 319 -17.95 20.31 14.76
N ILE A 320 -17.63 19.56 13.72
CA ILE A 320 -18.40 18.39 13.27
C ILE A 320 -17.57 17.13 13.49
N VAL A 321 -18.15 16.16 14.18
CA VAL A 321 -17.52 14.87 14.43
C VAL A 321 -18.02 13.83 13.42
N PHE A 322 -17.07 13.14 12.81
CA PHE A 322 -17.29 12.03 11.90
C PHE A 322 -16.75 10.77 12.55
N SER A 323 -17.49 9.68 12.50
CA SER A 323 -17.04 8.39 13.02
C SER A 323 -17.80 7.24 12.37
N ASP A 324 -17.11 6.12 12.24
CA ASP A 324 -17.67 4.80 11.92
C ASP A 324 -18.11 4.01 13.17
N ASP A 325 -17.88 4.55 14.39
CA ASP A 325 -18.38 4.05 15.67
C ASP A 325 -19.33 5.10 16.30
N ILE A 326 -20.61 4.94 16.01
CA ILE A 326 -21.65 5.88 16.40
C ILE A 326 -21.82 5.97 17.92
N ALA A 327 -21.73 4.84 18.62
CA ALA A 327 -21.93 4.80 20.07
C ALA A 327 -20.82 5.56 20.83
N SER A 328 -19.55 5.35 20.48
CA SER A 328 -18.44 6.07 21.08
C SER A 328 -18.45 7.56 20.71
N MET A 329 -18.85 7.88 19.48
CA MET A 329 -19.04 9.28 19.05
C MET A 329 -20.11 9.99 19.89
N GLN A 330 -21.25 9.35 20.14
CA GLN A 330 -22.31 9.91 21.00
C GLN A 330 -21.80 10.15 22.42
N SER A 331 -21.07 9.20 23.00
CA SER A 331 -20.46 9.35 24.32
C SER A 331 -19.46 10.51 24.37
N LEU A 332 -18.67 10.68 23.33
CA LEU A 332 -17.72 11.80 23.20
C LEU A 332 -18.45 13.15 23.14
N LEU A 333 -19.50 13.25 22.32
CA LEU A 333 -20.32 14.47 22.20
C LEU A 333 -21.03 14.80 23.50
N GLU A 334 -21.59 13.79 24.18
CA GLU A 334 -22.25 13.98 25.49
C GLU A 334 -21.29 14.54 26.54
N TYR A 335 -20.09 13.95 26.64
CA TYR A 335 -19.06 14.44 27.56
C TYR A 335 -18.58 15.85 27.20
N ALA A 336 -18.58 16.20 25.93
CA ALA A 336 -18.15 17.51 25.43
C ALA A 336 -19.22 18.63 25.62
N LYS A 337 -20.47 18.31 25.97
CA LYS A 337 -21.52 19.32 26.23
C LYS A 337 -21.19 20.28 27.38
N GLU A 338 -20.31 19.85 28.28
CA GLU A 338 -19.88 20.70 29.41
C GLU A 338 -18.93 21.85 28.98
N ILE A 339 -18.46 21.86 27.72
CA ILE A 339 -17.55 22.88 27.21
C ILE A 339 -18.36 24.16 26.93
N PRO A 340 -18.07 25.31 27.63
CA PRO A 340 -18.76 26.55 27.37
C PRO A 340 -18.46 27.06 25.94
N THR A 341 -19.50 27.23 25.12
CA THR A 341 -19.35 27.70 23.75
C THR A 341 -20.67 28.23 23.19
N ASN A 342 -20.57 29.15 22.22
CA ASN A 342 -21.71 29.61 21.40
C ASN A 342 -21.70 28.94 20.01
N PHE A 343 -20.72 28.10 19.74
CA PHE A 343 -20.58 27.39 18.46
C PHE A 343 -21.25 26.02 18.48
N LYS A 344 -21.58 25.52 17.32
CA LYS A 344 -22.25 24.23 17.17
C LYS A 344 -21.23 23.08 17.29
N LEU A 345 -21.54 22.11 18.16
CA LEU A 345 -20.91 20.79 18.21
C LEU A 345 -21.96 19.75 17.87
N CYS A 346 -21.72 18.97 16.81
CA CYS A 346 -22.65 17.93 16.41
C CYS A 346 -21.95 16.81 15.62
N SER A 347 -22.71 15.76 15.40
CA SER A 347 -22.34 14.63 14.55
C SER A 347 -22.68 14.94 13.10
N ILE A 348 -21.91 14.36 12.15
CA ILE A 348 -22.28 14.34 10.74
C ILE A 348 -23.65 13.69 10.51
N VAL A 349 -24.08 12.78 11.39
CA VAL A 349 -25.37 12.09 11.30
C VAL A 349 -26.53 13.08 11.25
N GLU A 350 -26.42 14.26 11.90
CA GLU A 350 -27.46 15.32 11.87
C GLU A 350 -27.70 15.92 10.48
N PHE A 351 -26.80 15.70 9.54
CA PHE A 351 -26.85 16.27 8.18
C PHE A 351 -27.13 15.22 7.10
N LEU A 352 -27.12 13.94 7.48
CA LEU A 352 -27.34 12.87 6.51
C LEU A 352 -28.78 12.89 6.01
N PRO A 353 -29.02 12.85 4.69
CA PRO A 353 -30.32 12.60 4.12
C PRO A 353 -30.86 11.24 4.57
N GLU A 354 -32.19 11.14 4.60
CA GLU A 354 -32.85 9.84 4.81
C GLU A 354 -32.55 8.87 3.64
N ASN A 355 -32.47 7.57 3.94
CA ASN A 355 -32.35 6.49 2.96
C ASN A 355 -31.05 6.43 2.15
N LEU A 356 -29.94 6.99 2.64
CA LEU A 356 -28.63 6.73 2.04
C LEU A 356 -28.17 5.30 2.31
N ASN A 357 -27.67 4.60 1.30
CA ASN A 357 -26.90 3.39 1.52
C ASN A 357 -25.48 3.71 2.02
N ASP A 358 -24.70 2.68 2.38
CA ASP A 358 -23.37 2.87 2.96
C ASP A 358 -22.41 3.62 2.04
N VAL A 359 -22.49 3.37 0.72
CA VAL A 359 -21.62 4.02 -0.26
C VAL A 359 -22.00 5.48 -0.48
N ASP A 360 -23.30 5.74 -0.58
CA ASP A 360 -23.82 7.11 -0.70
C ASP A 360 -23.41 7.94 0.51
N ARG A 361 -23.52 7.37 1.71
CA ARG A 361 -23.08 7.99 2.95
C ARG A 361 -21.58 8.29 2.91
N ILE A 362 -20.74 7.38 2.41
CA ILE A 362 -19.30 7.62 2.25
C ILE A 362 -19.02 8.82 1.35
N PHE A 363 -19.67 8.91 0.19
CA PHE A 363 -19.50 10.04 -0.72
C PHE A 363 -20.03 11.34 -0.14
N PHE A 364 -21.15 11.30 0.56
CA PHE A 364 -21.70 12.44 1.29
C PHE A 364 -20.69 12.94 2.34
N GLU A 365 -20.25 12.06 3.23
CA GLU A 365 -19.36 12.43 4.33
C GLU A 365 -17.99 12.94 3.85
N ILE A 366 -17.37 12.30 2.84
CA ILE A 366 -16.12 12.76 2.24
C ILE A 366 -16.30 14.15 1.63
N THR A 367 -17.38 14.38 0.88
CA THR A 367 -17.65 15.66 0.23
C THR A 367 -17.93 16.74 1.25
N PHE A 368 -18.75 16.47 2.27
CA PHE A 368 -19.03 17.39 3.37
C PHE A 368 -17.73 17.75 4.12
N MET A 369 -16.94 16.74 4.52
CA MET A 369 -15.68 16.94 5.25
C MET A 369 -14.66 17.74 4.41
N SER A 370 -14.66 17.62 3.10
CA SER A 370 -13.77 18.36 2.20
C SER A 370 -13.96 19.89 2.29
N LYS A 371 -15.11 20.35 2.79
CA LYS A 371 -15.44 21.77 3.01
C LYS A 371 -14.95 22.31 4.35
N ALA A 372 -14.56 21.45 5.28
CA ALA A 372 -14.05 21.87 6.59
C ALA A 372 -12.81 22.74 6.47
N LYS A 373 -12.67 23.77 7.33
CA LYS A 373 -11.48 24.63 7.41
C LYS A 373 -10.23 23.84 7.77
N GLU A 374 -10.35 22.97 8.75
CA GLU A 374 -9.31 22.04 9.21
C GLU A 374 -9.91 20.65 9.39
N ILE A 375 -9.11 19.62 9.13
CA ILE A 375 -9.51 18.22 9.34
C ILE A 375 -8.49 17.58 10.28
N PHE A 376 -8.94 17.10 11.43
CA PHE A 376 -8.15 16.35 12.39
C PHE A 376 -8.52 14.87 12.31
N SER A 377 -7.52 14.00 12.22
CA SER A 377 -7.74 12.54 12.21
C SER A 377 -6.45 11.79 12.54
N ALA A 378 -6.59 10.50 12.84
CA ALA A 378 -5.51 9.53 12.76
C ALA A 378 -5.16 9.19 11.30
N GLY A 379 -4.44 8.11 11.07
CA GLY A 379 -4.03 7.67 9.72
C GLY A 379 -5.16 7.04 8.90
N SER A 380 -6.24 7.77 8.67
CA SER A 380 -7.38 7.33 7.85
C SER A 380 -7.33 7.89 6.44
N HIS A 381 -7.43 7.02 5.44
CA HIS A 381 -7.51 7.46 4.04
C HIS A 381 -8.86 8.10 3.68
N PHE A 382 -9.88 7.88 4.48
CA PHE A 382 -11.18 8.51 4.32
C PHE A 382 -11.08 10.03 4.49
N SER A 383 -10.59 10.48 5.64
CA SER A 383 -10.36 11.89 5.93
C SER A 383 -9.18 12.48 5.14
N TYR A 384 -8.18 11.64 4.80
CA TYR A 384 -7.09 12.04 3.92
C TYR A 384 -7.59 12.43 2.52
N LEU A 385 -8.45 11.60 1.92
CA LEU A 385 -9.09 11.92 0.64
C LEU A 385 -9.88 13.23 0.75
N ALA A 386 -10.70 13.42 1.79
CA ALA A 386 -11.46 14.63 2.00
C ALA A 386 -10.55 15.89 2.07
N SER A 387 -9.42 15.81 2.79
CA SER A 387 -8.45 16.90 2.86
C SER A 387 -7.80 17.21 1.52
N VAL A 388 -7.38 16.17 0.81
CA VAL A 388 -6.73 16.29 -0.49
C VAL A 388 -7.67 16.90 -1.53
N ILE A 389 -8.88 16.36 -1.69
CA ILE A 389 -9.82 16.88 -2.71
C ILE A 389 -10.36 18.28 -2.38
N GLY A 390 -10.43 18.63 -1.09
CA GLY A 390 -10.92 19.94 -0.65
C GLY A 390 -9.85 21.03 -0.66
N LYS A 391 -8.60 20.70 -0.36
CA LYS A 391 -7.54 21.68 -0.08
C LYS A 391 -6.20 21.40 -0.72
N GLY A 392 -6.02 20.29 -1.43
CA GLY A 392 -4.73 19.90 -2.02
C GLY A 392 -3.61 19.70 -1.00
N ARG A 393 -3.93 19.31 0.23
CA ARG A 393 -2.94 19.09 1.30
C ARG A 393 -3.33 17.93 2.21
N GLU A 394 -2.34 17.44 2.99
CA GLU A 394 -2.59 16.44 4.03
C GLU A 394 -3.52 16.99 5.12
N GLN A 395 -4.27 16.12 5.76
CA GLN A 395 -5.01 16.42 7.00
C GLN A 395 -4.06 16.65 8.18
N ASN A 396 -4.55 17.20 9.27
CA ASN A 396 -3.81 17.27 10.52
C ASN A 396 -3.78 15.88 11.16
N PHE A 397 -2.71 15.13 10.89
CA PHE A 397 -2.48 13.84 11.54
C PHE A 397 -2.18 14.07 13.02
N THR A 398 -3.01 13.55 13.91
CA THR A 398 -2.87 13.73 15.36
C THR A 398 -1.52 13.28 15.89
N TYR A 399 -0.94 12.23 15.32
CA TYR A 399 0.41 11.73 15.65
C TYR A 399 1.56 12.63 15.21
N LYS A 400 1.32 13.58 14.31
CA LYS A 400 2.29 14.59 13.89
C LYS A 400 2.00 15.96 14.51
N PHE A 401 0.72 16.21 14.79
CA PHE A 401 0.25 17.48 15.32
C PHE A 401 0.54 17.62 16.82
N PHE A 402 0.39 16.54 17.58
CA PHE A 402 0.77 16.44 18.98
C PHE A 402 2.03 15.58 19.11
N ASP A 403 3.07 16.10 19.77
CA ASP A 403 4.23 15.28 20.10
C ASP A 403 3.88 14.18 21.12
N GLU A 404 4.76 13.20 21.28
CA GLU A 404 4.52 12.03 22.11
C GLU A 404 4.25 12.40 23.58
N LYS A 405 4.98 13.41 24.11
CA LYS A 405 4.81 13.89 25.48
C LYS A 405 3.42 14.50 25.68
N MET A 406 3.00 15.36 24.77
CA MET A 406 1.68 16.00 24.81
C MET A 406 0.56 14.96 24.69
N GLN A 407 0.71 13.95 23.81
CA GLN A 407 -0.25 12.84 23.71
C GLN A 407 -0.40 12.10 25.04
N VAL A 408 0.72 11.78 25.71
CA VAL A 408 0.71 11.13 27.04
C VAL A 408 -0.02 11.98 28.06
N GLU A 409 0.30 13.26 28.14
CA GLU A 409 -0.34 14.20 29.10
C GLU A 409 -1.86 14.28 28.88
N ILE A 410 -2.29 14.41 27.62
CA ILE A 410 -3.71 14.45 27.24
C ILE A 410 -4.42 13.15 27.64
N ILE A 411 -3.85 12.01 27.27
CA ILE A 411 -4.49 10.72 27.56
C ILE A 411 -4.61 10.52 29.07
N LEU A 412 -3.55 10.74 29.84
CA LEU A 412 -3.59 10.60 31.30
C LEU A 412 -4.59 11.57 31.96
N GLN A 413 -4.75 12.78 31.43
CA GLN A 413 -5.69 13.76 31.95
C GLN A 413 -7.15 13.32 31.81
N TYR A 414 -7.49 12.63 30.71
CA TYR A 414 -8.89 12.29 30.38
C TYR A 414 -9.16 10.77 30.42
N LEU A 415 -8.18 9.95 30.77
CA LEU A 415 -8.29 8.50 30.83
C LEU A 415 -9.48 8.09 31.73
N GLU A 416 -10.31 7.20 31.22
CA GLU A 416 -11.52 6.67 31.89
C GLU A 416 -12.64 7.70 32.19
N LYS A 417 -12.49 8.96 31.78
CA LYS A 417 -13.52 9.97 31.98
C LYS A 417 -14.65 9.92 30.97
N ILE A 418 -14.36 9.45 29.76
CA ILE A 418 -15.32 9.28 28.68
C ILE A 418 -15.73 7.80 28.64
N LYS A 419 -17.04 7.54 28.79
CA LYS A 419 -17.57 6.18 28.78
C LYS A 419 -17.60 5.65 27.35
N ILE A 420 -16.66 4.77 27.02
CA ILE A 420 -16.57 4.10 25.73
C ILE A 420 -16.52 2.58 25.90
N HIS A 421 -16.60 1.88 24.78
CA HIS A 421 -16.48 0.43 24.79
C HIS A 421 -15.14 -0.04 25.36
N PRO A 422 -15.10 -1.17 26.14
CA PRO A 422 -13.86 -1.67 26.74
C PRO A 422 -12.70 -1.88 25.75
N ILE A 423 -12.99 -2.37 24.54
CA ILE A 423 -11.97 -2.53 23.48
C ILE A 423 -11.35 -1.18 23.07
N ALA A 424 -12.16 -0.12 22.95
CA ALA A 424 -11.66 1.21 22.65
C ALA A 424 -10.84 1.79 23.81
N GLN A 425 -11.26 1.53 25.05
CA GLN A 425 -10.51 1.91 26.25
C GLN A 425 -9.18 1.14 26.34
N ALA A 426 -9.17 -0.15 26.04
CA ALA A 426 -7.94 -0.97 25.97
C ALA A 426 -6.92 -0.37 25.01
N PHE A 427 -7.38 0.21 23.90
CA PHE A 427 -6.51 0.87 22.93
C PHE A 427 -5.81 2.11 23.54
N SER A 428 -6.49 2.92 24.34
CA SER A 428 -5.86 4.07 25.02
C SER A 428 -4.73 3.63 25.96
N TYR A 429 -4.91 2.54 26.71
CA TYR A 429 -3.85 1.96 27.53
C TYR A 429 -2.67 1.44 26.70
N LEU A 430 -2.93 0.74 25.59
CA LEU A 430 -1.87 0.29 24.68
C LEU A 430 -1.10 1.48 24.09
N HIS A 431 -1.80 2.56 23.77
CA HIS A 431 -1.19 3.76 23.21
C HIS A 431 -0.22 4.39 24.20
N LEU A 432 -0.63 4.53 25.47
CA LEU A 432 0.27 4.95 26.56
C LEU A 432 1.48 4.03 26.72
N TYR A 433 1.25 2.72 26.69
CA TYR A 433 2.34 1.74 26.72
C TYR A 433 3.36 1.98 25.61
N ILE A 434 2.90 2.19 24.37
CA ILE A 434 3.77 2.39 23.22
C ILE A 434 4.56 3.71 23.35
N LEU A 435 3.91 4.80 23.72
CA LEU A 435 4.53 6.12 23.82
C LEU A 435 5.57 6.19 24.95
N LYS A 436 5.27 5.58 26.09
CA LYS A 436 6.16 5.64 27.26
C LYS A 436 7.20 4.52 27.34
N ARG A 437 7.20 3.59 26.38
CA ARG A 437 8.11 2.44 26.40
C ARG A 437 9.58 2.83 26.44
N GLY A 438 9.95 3.96 25.84
CA GLY A 438 11.31 4.53 25.84
C GLY A 438 11.76 5.03 27.22
N GLU A 439 10.86 5.43 28.11
CA GLU A 439 11.17 5.95 29.44
C GLU A 439 11.59 4.85 30.44
N ARG A 440 11.36 3.57 30.13
CA ARG A 440 11.73 2.38 30.91
C ARG A 440 11.08 2.29 32.31
N ASP A 441 9.99 3.01 32.53
CA ASP A 441 9.14 2.79 33.71
C ASP A 441 8.30 1.51 33.52
N PHE A 442 8.93 0.36 33.70
CA PHE A 442 8.30 -0.93 33.42
C PHE A 442 7.18 -1.28 34.40
N LYS A 443 7.12 -0.62 35.57
CA LYS A 443 6.00 -0.77 36.51
C LYS A 443 4.75 -0.11 35.93
N PHE A 444 4.85 1.15 35.52
CA PHE A 444 3.78 1.86 34.84
C PHE A 444 3.34 1.14 33.56
N LEU A 445 4.31 0.74 32.71
CA LEU A 445 4.04 0.00 31.48
C LEU A 445 3.31 -1.32 31.74
N GLY A 446 3.69 -2.05 32.80
CA GLY A 446 3.02 -3.28 33.22
C GLY A 446 1.57 -3.03 33.64
N ASP A 447 1.28 -1.97 34.40
CA ASP A 447 -0.08 -1.59 34.76
C ASP A 447 -0.93 -1.27 33.52
N MET A 448 -0.43 -0.47 32.58
CA MET A 448 -1.13 -0.14 31.34
C MET A 448 -1.41 -1.39 30.49
N ALA A 449 -0.43 -2.24 30.30
CA ALA A 449 -0.59 -3.48 29.55
C ALA A 449 -1.57 -4.46 30.21
N TYR A 450 -1.53 -4.57 31.53
CA TYR A 450 -2.44 -5.40 32.31
C TYR A 450 -3.89 -4.93 32.20
N ARG A 451 -4.14 -3.59 32.33
CA ARG A 451 -5.47 -3.00 32.15
C ARG A 451 -5.99 -3.23 30.74
N ALA A 452 -5.16 -3.01 29.71
CA ALA A 452 -5.53 -3.29 28.33
C ALA A 452 -5.91 -4.75 28.11
N MET A 453 -5.12 -5.69 28.68
CA MET A 453 -5.36 -7.12 28.59
C MET A 453 -6.69 -7.53 29.25
N ASN A 454 -7.03 -6.97 30.40
CA ASN A 454 -8.29 -7.28 31.10
C ASN A 454 -9.53 -6.74 30.38
N LEU A 455 -9.40 -5.66 29.60
CA LEU A 455 -10.49 -5.07 28.81
C LEU A 455 -10.71 -5.80 27.47
N ASP A 456 -9.69 -6.46 26.92
CA ASP A 456 -9.77 -7.24 25.68
C ASP A 456 -8.90 -8.52 25.83
N GLU A 457 -9.35 -9.45 26.67
CA GLU A 457 -8.63 -10.68 27.03
C GLU A 457 -8.25 -11.56 25.82
N LYS A 458 -9.02 -11.49 24.74
CA LYS A 458 -8.78 -12.27 23.53
C LYS A 458 -7.65 -11.71 22.66
N ASN A 459 -7.23 -10.48 22.90
CA ASN A 459 -6.22 -9.82 22.06
C ASN A 459 -4.79 -10.23 22.46
N PRO A 460 -4.07 -10.97 21.62
CA PRO A 460 -2.71 -11.40 21.91
C PRO A 460 -1.72 -10.25 22.03
N LEU A 461 -1.98 -9.10 21.39
CA LEU A 461 -1.09 -7.95 21.44
C LEU A 461 -0.93 -7.38 22.85
N TYR A 462 -2.03 -7.33 23.62
CA TYR A 462 -1.98 -6.86 25.01
C TYR A 462 -1.24 -7.84 25.92
N LYS A 463 -1.38 -9.15 25.68
CA LYS A 463 -0.61 -10.18 26.37
C LYS A 463 0.88 -10.09 26.04
N ILE A 464 1.23 -9.74 24.80
CA ILE A 464 2.62 -9.48 24.38
C ILE A 464 3.19 -8.26 25.12
N ALA A 465 2.44 -7.16 25.18
CA ALA A 465 2.85 -5.95 25.89
C ALA A 465 3.04 -6.24 27.40
N PHE A 466 2.14 -7.01 28.00
CA PHE A 466 2.26 -7.39 29.41
C PHE A 466 3.45 -8.33 29.64
N LEU A 467 3.67 -9.31 28.78
CA LEU A 467 4.83 -10.20 28.81
C LEU A 467 6.15 -9.41 28.71
N ASP A 468 6.24 -8.41 27.80
CA ASP A 468 7.40 -7.53 27.70
C ASP A 468 7.70 -6.83 29.02
N SER A 469 6.67 -6.27 29.64
CA SER A 469 6.82 -5.57 30.92
C SER A 469 7.25 -6.50 32.06
N LEU A 470 6.74 -7.73 32.13
CA LEU A 470 7.12 -8.73 33.14
C LEU A 470 8.58 -9.14 32.98
N ILE A 471 9.02 -9.43 31.76
CA ILE A 471 10.41 -9.82 31.48
C ILE A 471 11.37 -8.69 31.85
N LYS A 472 11.04 -7.43 31.50
CA LYS A 472 11.86 -6.27 31.81
C LYS A 472 11.89 -5.90 33.29
N GLN A 473 10.89 -6.32 34.06
CA GLN A 473 10.85 -6.23 35.52
C GLN A 473 11.51 -7.45 36.21
N GLU A 474 12.06 -8.39 35.44
CA GLU A 474 12.61 -9.67 35.93
C GLU A 474 11.58 -10.56 36.68
N ARG A 475 10.29 -10.36 36.43
CA ARG A 475 9.17 -11.13 36.98
C ARG A 475 8.95 -12.42 36.17
N PHE A 476 9.99 -13.26 36.08
CA PHE A 476 10.02 -14.42 35.17
C PHE A 476 9.00 -15.50 35.52
N LYS A 477 8.71 -15.69 36.83
CA LYS A 477 7.68 -16.64 37.24
C LYS A 477 6.31 -16.28 36.70
N GLU A 478 5.92 -15.01 36.80
CA GLU A 478 4.64 -14.51 36.28
C GLU A 478 4.61 -14.51 34.77
N ALA A 479 5.72 -14.21 34.12
CA ALA A 479 5.85 -14.32 32.66
C ALA A 479 5.63 -15.76 32.18
N ASP A 480 6.20 -16.74 32.90
CA ASP A 480 6.03 -18.17 32.59
C ASP A 480 4.59 -18.63 32.83
N GLU A 481 3.95 -18.20 33.92
CA GLU A 481 2.56 -18.46 34.23
C GLU A 481 1.61 -17.83 33.17
N LEU A 482 1.86 -16.59 32.73
CA LEU A 482 1.12 -15.97 31.65
C LEU A 482 1.17 -16.81 30.37
N LEU A 483 2.37 -17.24 29.97
CA LEU A 483 2.57 -18.10 28.80
C LEU A 483 1.95 -19.49 28.94
N ALA A 484 1.91 -20.04 30.16
CA ALA A 484 1.23 -21.32 30.45
C ALA A 484 -0.27 -21.24 30.17
N ASN A 485 -0.91 -20.10 30.50
CA ASN A 485 -2.35 -19.88 30.43
C ASN A 485 -2.85 -19.41 29.07
N ILE A 486 -1.99 -19.32 28.06
CA ILE A 486 -2.42 -18.96 26.70
C ILE A 486 -3.09 -20.15 26.02
N GLU A 487 -4.39 -20.06 25.79
CA GLU A 487 -5.21 -21.12 25.19
C GLU A 487 -4.80 -21.44 23.74
N LYS A 488 -4.65 -20.41 22.90
CA LYS A 488 -4.33 -20.53 21.45
C LYS A 488 -2.87 -20.19 21.18
N LYS A 489 -1.95 -21.02 21.69
CA LYS A 489 -0.50 -20.78 21.60
C LYS A 489 0.00 -20.55 20.18
N GLY A 490 -0.49 -21.29 19.19
CA GLY A 490 -0.09 -21.14 17.78
C GLY A 490 -0.47 -19.78 17.20
N GLU A 491 -1.67 -19.27 17.52
CA GLU A 491 -2.12 -17.93 17.10
C GLU A 491 -1.32 -16.83 17.81
N PHE A 492 -1.10 -16.98 19.12
CA PHE A 492 -0.30 -16.06 19.90
C PHE A 492 1.12 -15.94 19.35
N TYR A 493 1.79 -17.07 19.06
CA TYR A 493 3.14 -17.05 18.49
C TYR A 493 3.18 -16.41 17.11
N LYS A 494 2.15 -16.62 16.29
CA LYS A 494 2.04 -15.97 14.98
C LYS A 494 1.95 -14.44 15.11
N VAL A 495 1.04 -13.96 15.96
CA VAL A 495 0.88 -12.52 16.20
C VAL A 495 2.15 -11.95 16.83
N PHE A 496 2.78 -12.67 17.75
CA PHE A 496 4.05 -12.26 18.34
C PHE A 496 5.13 -12.07 17.27
N CYS A 497 5.32 -13.00 16.35
CA CYS A 497 6.28 -12.87 15.25
C CYS A 497 5.96 -11.67 14.34
N GLU A 498 4.70 -11.45 14.03
CA GLU A 498 4.25 -10.29 13.22
C GLU A 498 4.53 -8.97 13.96
N CYS A 499 4.32 -8.89 15.27
CA CYS A 499 4.58 -7.71 16.10
C CYS A 499 6.07 -7.40 16.28
N ILE A 500 6.91 -8.43 16.45
CA ILE A 500 8.36 -8.27 16.60
C ILE A 500 8.97 -7.57 15.40
N LEU A 501 8.55 -7.94 14.19
CA LEU A 501 9.09 -7.37 12.96
C LEU A 501 8.83 -5.86 12.85
N SER A 502 7.81 -5.36 13.54
CA SER A 502 7.40 -3.96 13.41
C SER A 502 7.81 -3.04 14.57
N ARG A 503 7.87 -3.53 15.84
CA ARG A 503 8.00 -2.64 17.00
C ARG A 503 8.63 -3.20 18.25
N PHE A 504 8.58 -4.49 18.44
CA PHE A 504 8.97 -5.17 19.68
C PHE A 504 10.18 -6.09 19.45
N GLN A 505 11.11 -5.70 18.57
CA GLN A 505 12.29 -6.53 18.21
C GLN A 505 13.12 -6.93 19.40
N ASP A 506 13.23 -6.06 20.40
CA ASP A 506 13.98 -6.30 21.63
C ASP A 506 13.33 -7.36 22.54
N ILE A 507 12.01 -7.52 22.50
CA ILE A 507 11.32 -8.57 23.30
C ILE A 507 11.82 -9.96 22.93
N ALA A 508 12.01 -10.23 21.63
CA ALA A 508 12.56 -11.52 21.20
C ALA A 508 13.93 -11.77 21.78
N GLN A 509 14.81 -10.76 21.77
CA GLN A 509 16.13 -10.86 22.37
C GLN A 509 16.07 -11.13 23.88
N ASP A 510 15.16 -10.45 24.58
CA ASP A 510 14.97 -10.61 26.02
C ASP A 510 14.39 -12.00 26.36
N ILE A 511 13.50 -12.54 25.54
CA ILE A 511 12.99 -13.91 25.66
C ILE A 511 14.13 -14.93 25.47
N PHE A 512 14.96 -14.77 24.44
CA PHE A 512 16.11 -15.65 24.22
C PHE A 512 17.13 -15.60 25.38
N LYS A 513 17.45 -14.40 25.88
CA LYS A 513 18.36 -14.23 27.01
C LYS A 513 17.86 -14.89 28.29
N ASN A 514 16.56 -14.97 28.47
CA ASN A 514 15.93 -15.45 29.70
C ASN A 514 15.21 -16.78 29.54
N ALA A 515 15.40 -17.51 28.43
CA ALA A 515 14.73 -18.76 28.13
C ALA A 515 14.91 -19.83 29.23
N TYR A 516 16.05 -19.83 29.90
CA TYR A 516 16.33 -20.75 31.02
C TYR A 516 15.57 -20.41 32.32
N ARG A 517 14.90 -19.25 32.39
CA ARG A 517 14.17 -18.79 33.59
C ARG A 517 12.78 -19.41 33.75
N GLY A 518 12.25 -20.08 32.71
CA GLY A 518 10.96 -20.74 32.75
C GLY A 518 10.75 -21.70 31.59
N SER A 519 9.95 -22.76 31.80
CA SER A 519 9.72 -23.79 30.79
C SER A 519 8.88 -23.29 29.60
N ASN A 520 7.95 -22.36 29.82
CA ASN A 520 7.11 -21.78 28.78
C ASN A 520 7.83 -20.65 28.06
N ILE A 521 8.69 -19.89 28.74
CA ILE A 521 9.60 -18.91 28.12
C ILE A 521 10.55 -19.66 27.17
N MET A 522 11.07 -20.82 27.57
CA MET A 522 11.92 -21.64 26.71
C MET A 522 11.17 -22.16 25.49
N LYS A 523 9.94 -22.68 25.65
CA LYS A 523 9.09 -23.14 24.56
C LYS A 523 8.77 -21.98 23.56
N MET A 524 8.60 -20.79 24.09
CA MET A 524 8.38 -19.60 23.26
C MET A 524 9.65 -19.24 22.49
N ALA A 525 10.82 -19.29 23.12
CA ALA A 525 12.10 -19.07 22.46
C ALA A 525 12.32 -20.08 21.32
N ASP A 526 12.02 -21.36 21.56
CA ASP A 526 12.08 -22.41 20.54
C ASP A 526 11.11 -22.16 19.39
N ALA A 527 9.88 -21.75 19.70
CA ALA A 527 8.87 -21.43 18.68
C ALA A 527 9.25 -20.21 17.81
N ILE A 528 9.92 -19.22 18.40
CA ILE A 528 10.44 -18.05 17.68
C ILE A 528 11.67 -18.42 16.84
N ALA A 529 12.52 -19.34 17.34
CA ALA A 529 13.71 -19.81 16.65
C ALA A 529 13.39 -20.73 15.46
N GLN A 530 12.28 -21.47 15.54
CA GLN A 530 11.78 -22.22 14.38
C GLN A 530 11.26 -21.22 13.35
N PRO A 531 11.66 -21.32 12.06
CA PRO A 531 11.06 -20.52 11.04
C PRO A 531 9.55 -20.81 11.08
N CYS A 532 8.77 -19.82 11.54
CA CYS A 532 7.32 -19.91 11.52
C CYS A 532 6.95 -20.41 10.12
N GLY A 533 6.35 -21.60 10.00
CA GLY A 533 6.16 -22.39 8.77
C GLY A 533 5.27 -21.74 7.70
N ARG A 534 5.38 -20.45 7.55
CA ARG A 534 5.01 -19.66 6.41
C ARG A 534 6.21 -18.78 6.08
N ASN A 535 6.60 -18.82 4.84
CA ASN A 535 7.49 -17.89 4.18
C ASN A 535 7.05 -16.44 4.50
N LEU A 536 7.45 -15.90 5.66
CA LEU A 536 7.74 -14.49 5.79
C LEU A 536 9.04 -14.32 5.02
N GLU A 537 8.94 -14.40 3.70
CA GLU A 537 10.03 -14.01 2.84
C GLU A 537 10.26 -12.54 3.14
N LYS A 538 11.30 -12.27 3.89
CA LYS A 538 11.79 -10.92 4.11
C LYS A 538 11.89 -10.29 2.73
N GLY A 539 11.23 -9.16 2.52
CA GLY A 539 11.32 -8.43 1.28
C GLY A 539 12.78 -8.10 0.93
N ALA A 540 13.04 -7.71 -0.30
CA ALA A 540 14.38 -7.36 -0.73
C ALA A 540 14.97 -6.21 0.13
N VAL A 541 14.17 -5.22 0.49
CA VAL A 541 14.53 -4.09 1.37
C VAL A 541 15.04 -4.58 2.73
N GLU A 542 14.29 -5.44 3.38
CA GLU A 542 14.67 -5.94 4.71
C GLU A 542 15.93 -6.81 4.65
N ARG A 543 16.07 -7.57 3.58
CA ARG A 543 17.28 -8.37 3.32
C ARG A 543 18.50 -7.53 3.05
N VAL A 544 18.37 -6.35 2.43
CA VAL A 544 19.48 -5.39 2.26
C VAL A 544 19.84 -4.77 3.60
N ARG A 545 18.88 -4.39 4.45
CA ARG A 545 19.13 -3.91 5.82
C ARG A 545 19.88 -4.92 6.68
N GLU A 546 19.63 -6.20 6.47
CA GLU A 546 20.32 -7.28 7.19
C GLU A 546 21.72 -7.60 6.65
N GLN A 547 22.11 -7.07 5.49
CA GLN A 547 23.45 -7.25 4.97
C GLN A 547 24.50 -6.61 5.89
N LEU A 548 25.66 -7.26 5.95
CA LEU A 548 26.76 -6.78 6.76
C LEU A 548 27.16 -5.33 6.44
N SER A 549 27.12 -4.96 5.15
CA SER A 549 27.38 -3.61 4.69
C SER A 549 26.44 -2.59 5.32
N TYR A 550 25.12 -2.81 5.26
CA TYR A 550 24.16 -1.88 5.84
C TYR A 550 24.33 -1.73 7.35
N LYS A 551 24.42 -2.85 8.08
CA LYS A 551 24.60 -2.87 9.54
C LYS A 551 25.90 -2.19 10.00
N LEU A 552 26.99 -2.36 9.27
CA LEU A 552 28.27 -1.71 9.60
C LEU A 552 28.22 -0.21 9.36
N GLY A 553 27.63 0.24 8.26
CA GLY A 553 27.50 1.66 7.97
C GLY A 553 26.56 2.39 8.93
N GLU A 554 25.40 1.78 9.25
CA GLU A 554 24.50 2.30 10.26
C GLU A 554 25.17 2.40 11.63
N ALA A 555 25.89 1.35 12.06
CA ALA A 555 26.64 1.37 13.31
C ALA A 555 27.76 2.44 13.31
N TYR A 556 28.42 2.66 12.19
CA TYR A 556 29.43 3.71 12.03
C TYR A 556 28.82 5.10 12.23
N LEU A 557 27.69 5.38 11.59
CA LEU A 557 27.01 6.68 11.67
C LEU A 557 26.40 6.99 13.04
N GLN A 558 25.94 5.95 13.74
CA GLN A 558 25.27 6.08 15.04
C GLN A 558 26.21 5.99 16.25
N SER A 559 27.49 5.65 16.06
CA SER A 559 28.44 5.44 17.14
C SER A 559 29.36 6.61 17.33
N ASN A 560 29.76 6.88 18.57
CA ASN A 560 30.89 7.77 18.88
C ASN A 560 32.24 7.08 18.59
N LEU A 561 33.31 7.87 18.45
CA LEU A 561 34.65 7.38 18.09
C LEU A 561 35.21 6.30 19.03
N PHE A 562 34.82 6.33 20.32
CA PHE A 562 35.30 5.35 21.32
C PHE A 562 34.62 4.01 21.24
N ASN A 563 33.32 3.98 21.00
CA ASN A 563 32.51 2.75 20.98
C ASN A 563 32.42 2.09 19.60
N MET A 564 32.67 2.84 18.56
CA MET A 564 32.56 2.41 17.16
C MET A 564 33.38 1.14 16.85
N PRO A 565 34.68 1.02 17.19
CA PRO A 565 35.43 -0.19 16.86
C PRO A 565 34.87 -1.46 17.50
N PHE A 566 34.42 -1.39 18.76
CA PHE A 566 33.85 -2.52 19.50
C PHE A 566 32.51 -2.93 18.86
N ARG A 567 31.65 -1.96 18.52
CA ARG A 567 30.37 -2.22 17.89
C ARG A 567 30.52 -2.88 16.51
N LEU A 568 31.44 -2.40 15.70
CA LEU A 568 31.75 -2.98 14.38
C LEU A 568 32.27 -4.44 14.49
N LEU A 569 33.16 -4.70 15.47
CA LEU A 569 33.65 -6.06 15.73
C LEU A 569 32.55 -7.01 16.19
N THR A 570 31.65 -6.55 17.04
CA THR A 570 30.49 -7.34 17.52
C THR A 570 29.59 -7.70 16.35
N ILE A 571 29.21 -6.74 15.51
CA ILE A 571 28.36 -6.98 14.32
C ILE A 571 29.00 -7.99 13.38
N LYS A 572 30.31 -7.90 13.12
CA LYS A 572 31.04 -8.86 12.28
C LYS A 572 31.03 -10.26 12.86
N LYS A 573 31.24 -10.40 14.18
CA LYS A 573 31.18 -11.69 14.88
C LYS A 573 29.79 -12.32 14.77
N GLU A 574 28.77 -11.56 15.09
CA GLU A 574 27.38 -12.02 15.03
C GLU A 574 26.99 -12.44 13.61
N HIS A 575 27.31 -11.61 12.60
CA HIS A 575 27.03 -11.93 11.21
C HIS A 575 27.73 -13.22 10.75
N LYS A 576 28.96 -13.45 11.17
CA LYS A 576 29.71 -14.68 10.85
C LYS A 576 29.07 -15.93 11.47
N ILE A 577 28.59 -15.82 12.72
CA ILE A 577 27.89 -16.91 13.42
C ILE A 577 26.57 -17.21 12.73
N LEU A 578 25.77 -16.18 12.42
CA LEU A 578 24.49 -16.32 11.74
C LEU A 578 24.63 -16.95 10.35
N LYS A 579 25.60 -16.51 9.56
CA LYS A 579 25.89 -17.14 8.25
C LYS A 579 26.30 -18.60 8.37
N LYS A 580 27.09 -18.95 9.36
CA LYS A 580 27.51 -20.34 9.60
C LYS A 580 26.34 -21.22 10.02
N LEU A 581 25.45 -20.70 10.87
CA LEU A 581 24.19 -21.35 11.26
C LEU A 581 23.27 -21.55 10.06
N GLN A 582 23.01 -20.50 9.31
CA GLN A 582 22.17 -20.56 8.12
C GLN A 582 22.67 -21.58 7.10
N LYS A 583 23.98 -21.60 6.86
CA LYS A 583 24.59 -22.60 5.95
C LYS A 583 24.36 -24.04 6.44
N LYS A 584 24.55 -24.30 7.76
CA LYS A 584 24.28 -25.63 8.34
C LYS A 584 22.82 -26.04 8.26
N MET A 585 21.88 -25.10 8.45
CA MET A 585 20.45 -25.37 8.35
C MET A 585 20.04 -25.70 6.90
N ILE A 586 20.61 -25.01 5.92
CA ILE A 586 20.41 -25.31 4.49
C ILE A 586 20.98 -26.71 4.15
N GLU A 587 22.19 -27.01 4.61
CA GLU A 587 22.85 -28.32 4.41
C GLU A 587 22.05 -29.48 5.03
N ARG A 588 21.30 -29.24 6.10
CA ARG A 588 20.44 -30.23 6.77
C ARG A 588 19.02 -30.30 6.18
N GLY A 589 18.69 -29.47 5.21
CA GLY A 589 17.34 -29.40 4.66
C GLY A 589 16.31 -28.72 5.58
N GLU A 590 16.76 -28.10 6.68
CA GLU A 590 15.91 -27.39 7.66
C GLU A 590 15.51 -26.00 7.18
N MET A 591 16.20 -25.47 6.15
CA MET A 591 15.93 -24.15 5.57
C MET A 591 16.17 -24.19 4.07
N ASN A 592 15.28 -23.57 3.30
CA ASN A 592 15.51 -23.35 1.87
C ASN A 592 16.58 -22.25 1.64
N PRO A 593 17.40 -22.38 0.59
CA PRO A 593 18.30 -21.30 0.22
C PRO A 593 17.51 -20.02 -0.09
N PRO A 594 18.05 -18.86 0.31
CA PRO A 594 17.34 -17.60 0.14
C PRO A 594 17.15 -17.29 -1.35
N LYS A 595 15.92 -16.88 -1.72
CA LYS A 595 15.60 -16.45 -3.09
C LYS A 595 16.45 -15.25 -3.52
N PRO A 596 16.75 -15.08 -4.80
CA PRO A 596 17.44 -13.88 -5.29
C PRO A 596 16.68 -12.61 -4.97
N LEU A 597 17.38 -11.50 -4.71
CA LEU A 597 16.73 -10.21 -4.37
C LEU A 597 15.75 -9.73 -5.45
N HIS A 598 16.07 -9.95 -6.72
CA HIS A 598 15.22 -9.53 -7.84
C HIS A 598 13.86 -10.26 -7.93
N SER A 599 13.67 -11.32 -7.17
CA SER A 599 12.38 -12.03 -7.12
C SER A 599 11.35 -11.41 -6.18
N PHE A 600 11.70 -10.34 -5.47
CA PHE A 600 10.82 -9.66 -4.52
C PHE A 600 10.22 -8.39 -5.12
N ALA A 601 8.98 -8.08 -4.72
CA ALA A 601 8.23 -6.92 -5.23
C ALA A 601 8.90 -5.57 -4.90
N ASP A 602 9.62 -5.49 -3.77
CA ASP A 602 10.36 -4.32 -3.28
C ASP A 602 11.84 -4.30 -3.72
N TYR A 603 12.19 -5.05 -4.78
CA TYR A 603 13.58 -5.15 -5.27
C TYR A 603 14.20 -3.81 -5.62
N PHE A 604 13.43 -2.92 -6.23
CA PHE A 604 13.95 -1.63 -6.67
C PHE A 604 14.23 -0.67 -5.51
N GLU A 605 13.40 -0.73 -4.47
CA GLU A 605 13.63 0.00 -3.22
C GLU A 605 14.89 -0.53 -2.53
N ALA A 606 15.08 -1.85 -2.54
CA ALA A 606 16.30 -2.49 -2.05
C ALA A 606 17.57 -2.04 -2.82
N LEU A 607 17.47 -1.85 -4.12
CA LEU A 607 18.58 -1.30 -4.92
C LEU A 607 18.89 0.16 -4.57
N GLN A 608 17.88 0.96 -4.26
CA GLN A 608 18.07 2.33 -3.79
C GLN A 608 18.78 2.36 -2.43
N MET A 609 18.37 1.49 -1.52
CA MET A 609 19.06 1.35 -0.23
C MET A 609 20.54 0.97 -0.36
N GLN A 610 20.92 0.23 -1.40
CA GLN A 610 22.34 -0.05 -1.67
C GLN A 610 23.14 1.19 -2.11
N ASN A 611 22.46 2.26 -2.52
CA ASN A 611 23.06 3.55 -2.83
C ASN A 611 23.03 4.53 -1.64
N GLU A 612 22.36 4.17 -0.55
CA GLU A 612 22.32 4.98 0.66
C GLU A 612 23.68 5.05 1.35
N LYS A 613 23.84 6.11 2.13
CA LYS A 613 25.06 6.42 2.87
C LYS A 613 25.48 5.28 3.78
N GLU A 614 24.53 4.68 4.49
CA GLU A 614 24.72 3.55 5.38
C GLU A 614 25.36 2.35 4.65
N PHE A 615 24.78 1.97 3.54
CA PHE A 615 25.26 0.81 2.78
C PHE A 615 26.65 1.05 2.19
N ARG A 616 26.89 2.22 1.61
CA ARG A 616 28.17 2.60 0.98
C ARG A 616 29.32 2.71 1.98
N ILE A 617 29.06 3.33 3.15
CA ILE A 617 30.05 3.37 4.24
C ILE A 617 30.39 1.96 4.72
N GLY A 618 29.39 1.10 4.89
CA GLY A 618 29.62 -0.27 5.28
C GLY A 618 30.41 -1.08 4.26
N GLN A 619 30.21 -0.84 2.97
CA GLN A 619 31.07 -1.42 1.92
C GLN A 619 32.52 -0.99 2.07
N LEU A 620 32.77 0.32 2.28
CA LEU A 620 34.13 0.82 2.52
C LEU A 620 34.80 0.20 3.77
N ILE A 621 34.01 -0.03 4.83
CA ILE A 621 34.51 -0.73 6.04
C ILE A 621 34.89 -2.18 5.73
N ILE A 622 34.09 -2.88 4.90
CA ILE A 622 34.41 -4.26 4.49
C ILE A 622 35.65 -4.30 3.59
N GLU A 623 35.81 -3.34 2.69
CA GLU A 623 36.97 -3.23 1.82
C GLU A 623 38.24 -2.91 2.63
N ALA A 624 38.12 -1.97 3.58
CA ALA A 624 39.24 -1.63 4.48
C ALA A 624 39.70 -2.84 5.31
N ASP A 625 38.78 -3.68 5.75
CA ASP A 625 39.08 -4.90 6.52
C ASP A 625 39.76 -5.99 5.66
N LYS A 626 39.53 -6.00 4.36
CA LYS A 626 40.13 -6.95 3.40
C LYS A 626 41.50 -6.45 2.88
N SER A 627 41.83 -5.18 3.11
CA SER A 627 43.09 -4.61 2.62
C SER A 627 44.33 -5.23 3.30
N PHE A 628 45.47 -5.24 2.60
CA PHE A 628 46.71 -5.80 3.12
C PHE A 628 47.09 -5.10 4.44
N LEU A 629 47.35 -5.89 5.48
CA LEU A 629 47.61 -5.45 6.86
C LEU A 629 46.58 -4.42 7.39
N LYS A 630 45.37 -4.39 6.84
CA LYS A 630 44.29 -3.47 7.20
C LYS A 630 44.62 -1.98 7.02
N PHE A 631 45.54 -1.63 6.16
CA PHE A 631 45.87 -0.23 5.87
C PHE A 631 44.70 0.60 5.32
N GLY A 632 43.69 -0.05 4.77
CA GLY A 632 42.44 0.60 4.31
C GLY A 632 41.70 1.40 5.40
N PHE A 633 41.88 1.05 6.69
CA PHE A 633 41.29 1.81 7.79
C PHE A 633 41.96 3.20 7.99
N LEU A 634 43.21 3.40 7.61
CA LEU A 634 43.84 4.70 7.68
C LEU A 634 43.20 5.72 6.74
N THR A 635 42.71 5.28 5.60
CA THR A 635 42.07 6.15 4.60
C THR A 635 40.53 6.15 4.73
N LEU A 636 39.99 5.30 5.58
CA LEU A 636 38.50 5.12 5.71
C LEU A 636 37.79 6.42 6.08
N TYR A 637 38.34 7.17 7.04
CA TYR A 637 37.79 8.45 7.48
C TYR A 637 37.64 9.45 6.32
N PHE A 638 38.68 9.60 5.51
CA PHE A 638 38.63 10.51 4.37
C PHE A 638 37.67 10.05 3.27
N LYS A 639 37.59 8.73 3.03
CA LYS A 639 36.61 8.14 2.07
C LYS A 639 35.16 8.31 2.53
N CYS A 640 34.90 8.20 3.83
CA CYS A 640 33.56 8.38 4.39
C CYS A 640 33.13 9.86 4.46
N LYS A 641 34.06 10.80 4.47
CA LYS A 641 33.79 12.24 4.51
C LYS A 641 33.19 12.78 3.20
N GLY A 642 33.28 12.00 2.12
CA GLY A 642 32.73 12.34 0.80
C GLY A 642 31.24 11.95 0.62
N PHE A 643 30.61 11.36 1.64
CA PHE A 643 29.20 11.03 1.71
C PHE A 643 28.51 11.91 2.75
#